data_e0448c97b82c498482d2dacb2165ac35
#
_entry.id   e0448c97b82c498482d2dacb2165ac35
#
_cell.length_a   1.000
_cell.length_b   1.000
_cell.length_c   1.000
_cell.angle_alpha   90.00
_cell.angle_beta   90.00
_cell.angle_gamma   90.00
#
_symmetry.space_group_name_H-M   'P 1'
#
loop_
_entity.id
_entity.type
_entity.pdbx_description
1 polymer ?
#
loop_
_entity_poly.entity_id
_entity_poly.type
_entity_poly.pdbx_seq_one_letter_code
_entity_poly.pdbx_strand_id
1 'polypeptide(L)'
;MKKAVITILAAMFCLLAAIYCFNPGRRATLKVLQEKGKQTVRDMMLSSQSVTSFARDRRELMWIGTSAGLNVYDGKSYIQFGYDVKDTAALPDDYINVLHLDRKGRMWVGTQNGLARYVGAYRFHRVALPAHHDNIIAIEDSPEKHDSLAILVSDGNQTYRIGGDEKITPSSHSIQPNNLQAPLPADLSILRKPAEVVTATFCDLGGNLWVGYRNAGVQIISQNRIAYKKANANALSDKTKGISILTMATVGRHVLAGTALRVFAYDEKNSRLEQTLFRDLFDSLPKPRQINLNNMVGYDDEHLWLVSEHQVLSCRINNERIEVLAKSPLFKSVLGQGLKAGNHLYVSSEKGRLLRFEFGKPQPEIIRIPSPYFNYETKLAKLSDGNILLFMSGMHLAILSPDTGKIREMKVAGMPQEGSLDPAFVKQDSYGFVWLGTKRDGLYLMNKEKTHMRRINILNDAHIQALVEDTKRQVWVTTIRDAFFVTFERKQFQMNSLLSASQDLDDWQYFSNSACISPSGDVVLGSSDGCKFMPPKAMQTNFLNTQAGIHASEMLSVYGVEVTKNNGKVLAVTDEVAHLHSYTFAHDENDLKFNFYYPNFSRRSALMCQYKLEGYDRDWQVPTYGREARYAHLPAGTYTFRLRLISSPDKPALAE
;
A
#
# COMPACT_ATOMS: atom_id res chain seq x y z
N MET A 1 17.75 44.36 16.89
CA MET A 1 16.78 43.49 16.22
C MET A 1 17.24 42.04 16.06
N LYS A 2 18.42 41.71 15.51
CA LYS A 2 18.84 40.28 15.32
C LYS A 2 18.92 39.46 16.61
N LYS A 3 19.39 40.02 17.74
CA LYS A 3 19.42 39.31 19.03
C LYS A 3 18.03 39.03 19.61
N ALA A 4 17.07 39.93 19.45
CA ALA A 4 15.69 39.72 19.91
C ALA A 4 14.97 38.65 19.12
N VAL A 5 15.19 38.57 17.82
CA VAL A 5 14.60 37.49 16.95
C VAL A 5 15.16 36.13 17.29
N ILE A 6 16.47 36.04 17.58
CA ILE A 6 17.10 34.76 17.98
C ILE A 6 16.58 34.30 19.34
N THR A 7 16.38 35.25 20.29
CA THR A 7 15.83 34.91 21.61
C THR A 7 14.35 34.46 21.52
N ILE A 8 13.55 35.08 20.67
CA ILE A 8 12.15 34.68 20.43
C ILE A 8 12.07 33.30 19.75
N LEU A 9 12.93 33.04 18.76
CA LEU A 9 13.00 31.72 18.10
C LEU A 9 13.49 30.64 19.06
N ALA A 10 14.47 30.92 19.90
CA ALA A 10 14.92 29.99 20.93
C ALA A 10 13.84 29.73 21.98
N ALA A 11 13.11 30.76 22.43
CA ALA A 11 11.99 30.63 23.36
C ALA A 11 10.82 29.84 22.74
N MET A 12 10.49 30.07 21.46
CA MET A 12 9.50 29.28 20.73
C MET A 12 9.93 27.80 20.56
N PHE A 13 11.21 27.57 20.29
CA PHE A 13 11.73 26.19 20.16
C PHE A 13 11.70 25.47 21.51
N CYS A 14 12.05 26.17 22.61
CA CYS A 14 11.90 25.61 23.96
C CYS A 14 10.44 25.41 24.36
N LEU A 15 9.51 26.28 23.94
CA LEU A 15 8.07 26.11 24.18
C LEU A 15 7.50 24.94 23.37
N LEU A 16 7.89 24.78 22.11
CA LEU A 16 7.51 23.65 21.26
C LEU A 16 8.12 22.34 21.78
N ALA A 17 9.37 22.37 22.24
CA ALA A 17 10.00 21.22 22.89
C ALA A 17 9.32 20.88 24.22
N ALA A 18 8.93 21.89 25.01
CA ALA A 18 8.16 21.67 26.25
C ALA A 18 6.76 21.13 25.96
N ILE A 19 6.04 21.64 24.95
CA ILE A 19 4.74 21.11 24.52
C ILE A 19 4.90 19.68 23.99
N TYR A 20 5.99 19.38 23.27
CA TYR A 20 6.31 18.05 22.78
C TYR A 20 6.69 17.06 23.90
N CYS A 21 7.40 17.55 24.92
CA CYS A 21 7.80 16.78 26.11
C CYS A 21 6.69 16.66 27.17
N PHE A 22 5.75 17.62 27.23
CA PHE A 22 4.66 17.65 28.21
C PHE A 22 3.31 17.18 27.65
N ASN A 23 3.29 16.41 26.55
CA ASN A 23 2.07 15.73 26.13
C ASN A 23 1.89 14.48 27.02
N PRO A 24 1.01 14.52 28.06
CA PRO A 24 0.88 13.43 29.03
C PRO A 24 0.43 12.12 28.38
N GLY A 25 -0.28 12.19 27.24
CA GLY A 25 -0.69 11.00 26.49
C GLY A 25 0.50 10.24 25.85
N ARG A 26 1.53 10.95 25.36
CA ARG A 26 2.73 10.29 24.83
C ARG A 26 3.63 9.70 25.89
N ARG A 27 3.74 10.35 27.04
CA ARG A 27 4.48 9.79 28.19
C ARG A 27 3.78 8.57 28.79
N ALA A 28 2.46 8.57 28.85
CA ALA A 28 1.69 7.41 29.28
C ALA A 28 1.85 6.23 28.33
N THR A 29 1.79 6.46 27.01
CA THR A 29 2.00 5.40 25.99
C THR A 29 3.43 4.85 26.04
N LEU A 30 4.45 5.70 26.15
CA LEU A 30 5.85 5.27 26.31
C LEU A 30 6.09 4.55 27.65
N LYS A 31 5.47 5.01 28.73
CA LYS A 31 5.62 4.38 30.05
C LYS A 31 4.91 3.03 30.14
N VAL A 32 3.76 2.87 29.50
CA VAL A 32 3.04 1.59 29.41
C VAL A 32 3.80 0.58 28.56
N LEU A 33 4.44 1.01 27.47
CA LEU A 33 5.35 0.17 26.69
C LEU A 33 6.63 -0.17 27.47
N GLN A 34 7.09 0.71 28.37
CA GLN A 34 8.23 0.43 29.26
C GLN A 34 7.88 -0.48 30.43
N GLU A 35 6.65 -0.45 30.96
CA GLU A 35 6.22 -1.32 32.08
C GLU A 35 5.82 -2.73 31.61
N LYS A 36 5.54 -2.93 30.31
CA LYS A 36 5.13 -4.22 29.73
C LYS A 36 6.23 -5.03 29.06
N GLY A 37 7.48 -4.82 29.46
CA GLY A 37 8.63 -5.46 28.81
C GLY A 37 9.11 -4.63 27.60
N LYS A 38 10.32 -4.15 27.69
CA LYS A 38 10.97 -3.22 26.75
C LYS A 38 11.18 -3.72 25.31
N GLN A 39 10.50 -4.78 24.88
CA GLN A 39 10.95 -5.56 23.73
C GLN A 39 9.93 -5.80 22.62
N THR A 40 8.73 -5.24 22.72
CA THR A 40 7.76 -5.38 21.64
C THR A 40 7.63 -4.05 20.91
N VAL A 41 8.32 -3.95 19.80
CA VAL A 41 8.24 -2.76 18.93
C VAL A 41 7.33 -3.11 17.75
N ARG A 42 6.30 -2.30 17.51
CA ARG A 42 5.58 -2.35 16.23
C ARG A 42 6.34 -1.50 15.22
N ASP A 43 6.83 -2.12 14.18
CA ASP A 43 7.56 -1.46 13.11
C ASP A 43 6.94 -1.77 11.75
N MET A 44 7.26 -0.96 10.78
CA MET A 44 6.92 -1.19 9.37
C MET A 44 8.00 -2.03 8.66
N MET A 45 9.10 -2.34 9.33
CA MET A 45 10.25 -3.07 8.79
C MET A 45 10.54 -4.34 9.59
N LEU A 46 11.21 -5.30 8.96
CA LEU A 46 11.76 -6.49 9.63
C LEU A 46 12.91 -6.10 10.57
N SER A 47 13.10 -6.86 11.63
CA SER A 47 14.23 -6.72 12.56
C SER A 47 15.59 -6.95 11.86
N SER A 48 15.63 -7.76 10.81
CA SER A 48 16.80 -7.98 9.95
C SER A 48 16.38 -8.40 8.54
N GLN A 49 17.20 -8.06 7.55
CA GLN A 49 17.06 -8.52 6.16
C GLN A 49 17.54 -9.98 5.96
N SER A 50 18.15 -10.60 6.96
CA SER A 50 18.57 -12.00 6.93
C SER A 50 17.49 -12.89 7.53
N VAL A 51 16.62 -13.41 6.68
CA VAL A 51 15.51 -14.30 7.07
C VAL A 51 16.04 -15.72 7.23
N THR A 52 15.60 -16.44 8.23
CA THR A 52 16.04 -17.78 8.53
C THR A 52 14.93 -18.82 8.47
N SER A 53 13.72 -18.46 8.87
CA SER A 53 12.61 -19.40 8.95
C SER A 53 11.25 -18.71 8.90
N PHE A 54 10.23 -19.50 8.52
CA PHE A 54 8.83 -19.10 8.54
C PHE A 54 7.99 -20.12 9.31
N ALA A 55 6.97 -19.65 10.00
CA ALA A 55 5.86 -20.46 10.49
C ALA A 55 4.58 -19.61 10.50
N ARG A 56 3.44 -20.29 10.50
CA ARG A 56 2.13 -19.66 10.59
C ARG A 56 1.45 -20.14 11.86
N ASP A 57 0.86 -19.22 12.64
CA ASP A 57 0.09 -19.63 13.81
C ASP A 57 -1.38 -19.97 13.45
N ARG A 58 -2.17 -20.42 14.42
CA ARG A 58 -3.60 -20.73 14.22
C ARG A 58 -4.44 -19.52 13.84
N ARG A 59 -3.95 -18.32 14.11
CA ARG A 59 -4.58 -17.04 13.78
C ARG A 59 -4.17 -16.54 12.39
N GLU A 60 -3.44 -17.37 11.62
CA GLU A 60 -2.91 -17.03 10.31
C GLU A 60 -1.85 -15.92 10.31
N LEU A 61 -1.33 -15.53 11.49
CA LEU A 61 -0.20 -14.60 11.55
C LEU A 61 1.07 -15.28 11.06
N MET A 62 1.85 -14.57 10.24
CA MET A 62 3.12 -15.07 9.74
C MET A 62 4.24 -14.73 10.71
N TRP A 63 4.84 -15.75 11.26
CA TRP A 63 6.01 -15.68 12.11
C TRP A 63 7.26 -15.78 11.25
N ILE A 64 8.19 -14.85 11.41
CA ILE A 64 9.37 -14.69 10.55
C ILE A 64 10.60 -14.63 11.45
N GLY A 65 11.39 -15.69 11.43
CA GLY A 65 12.68 -15.74 12.10
C GLY A 65 13.74 -15.01 11.28
N THR A 66 14.58 -14.25 11.96
CA THR A 66 15.71 -13.56 11.35
C THR A 66 16.99 -13.75 12.16
N SER A 67 18.11 -13.27 11.62
CA SER A 67 19.40 -13.27 12.34
C SER A 67 19.46 -12.25 13.48
N ALA A 68 18.46 -11.39 13.67
CA ALA A 68 18.44 -10.36 14.69
C ALA A 68 17.02 -10.13 15.24
N GLY A 69 16.34 -11.19 15.61
CA GLY A 69 15.04 -11.19 16.25
C GLY A 69 13.97 -11.96 15.49
N LEU A 70 12.85 -12.13 16.16
CA LEU A 70 11.64 -12.77 15.66
C LEU A 70 10.61 -11.71 15.33
N ASN A 71 9.92 -11.86 14.21
CA ASN A 71 8.90 -10.94 13.75
C ASN A 71 7.57 -11.68 13.57
N VAL A 72 6.47 -11.05 13.95
CA VAL A 72 5.13 -11.52 13.63
C VAL A 72 4.45 -10.49 12.74
N TYR A 73 4.11 -10.90 11.54
CA TYR A 73 3.52 -10.03 10.52
C TYR A 73 2.01 -10.23 10.44
N ASP A 74 1.26 -9.14 10.52
CA ASP A 74 -0.20 -9.13 10.50
C ASP A 74 -0.79 -8.71 9.14
N GLY A 75 0.04 -8.64 8.11
CA GLY A 75 -0.33 -8.13 6.78
C GLY A 75 -0.14 -6.61 6.62
N LYS A 76 0.26 -5.89 7.68
CA LYS A 76 0.48 -4.44 7.65
C LYS A 76 1.75 -4.02 8.39
N SER A 77 1.98 -4.56 9.57
CA SER A 77 3.09 -4.20 10.46
C SER A 77 3.72 -5.44 11.07
N TYR A 78 4.93 -5.29 11.57
CA TYR A 78 5.66 -6.32 12.28
C TYR A 78 5.61 -6.05 13.78
N ILE A 79 5.34 -7.10 14.56
CA ILE A 79 5.59 -7.12 16.00
C ILE A 79 6.95 -7.80 16.15
N GLN A 80 7.93 -7.12 16.74
CA GLN A 80 9.30 -7.61 16.87
C GLN A 80 9.56 -8.12 18.29
N PHE A 81 10.24 -9.25 18.40
CA PHE A 81 10.69 -9.85 19.64
C PHE A 81 12.20 -10.06 19.59
N GLY A 82 12.87 -9.78 20.67
CA GLY A 82 14.30 -9.97 20.82
C GLY A 82 14.67 -10.61 22.16
N TYR A 83 15.98 -10.79 22.35
CA TYR A 83 16.59 -11.23 23.59
C TYR A 83 16.64 -10.10 24.63
N ASP A 84 16.39 -10.43 25.88
CA ASP A 84 16.69 -9.56 27.03
C ASP A 84 17.28 -10.38 28.15
N VAL A 85 18.45 -9.99 28.60
CA VAL A 85 19.12 -10.64 29.72
C VAL A 85 18.37 -10.49 31.03
N LYS A 86 17.56 -9.43 31.18
CA LYS A 86 16.82 -9.10 32.39
C LYS A 86 15.39 -9.67 32.39
N ASP A 87 14.89 -10.07 31.24
CA ASP A 87 13.53 -10.62 31.11
C ASP A 87 13.59 -12.10 30.74
N THR A 88 13.35 -12.97 31.72
CA THR A 88 13.29 -14.43 31.52
C THR A 88 12.12 -14.86 30.63
N ALA A 89 11.14 -13.99 30.41
CA ALA A 89 10.02 -14.24 29.50
C ALA A 89 10.26 -13.73 28.07
N ALA A 90 11.43 -13.18 27.79
CA ALA A 90 11.91 -12.87 26.45
C ALA A 90 12.52 -14.09 25.76
N LEU A 91 12.84 -13.97 24.46
CA LEU A 91 13.58 -14.98 23.71
C LEU A 91 14.93 -15.30 24.38
N PRO A 92 15.46 -16.53 24.23
CA PRO A 92 16.77 -16.87 24.76
C PRO A 92 17.92 -16.28 23.93
N ASP A 93 17.68 -15.96 22.64
CA ASP A 93 18.66 -15.36 21.73
C ASP A 93 17.93 -14.61 20.60
N ASP A 94 18.63 -13.64 19.97
CA ASP A 94 18.11 -12.91 18.81
C ASP A 94 18.23 -13.70 17.50
N TYR A 95 19.17 -14.62 17.40
CA TYR A 95 19.34 -15.43 16.21
C TYR A 95 18.35 -16.60 16.17
N ILE A 96 17.31 -16.46 15.34
CA ILE A 96 16.26 -17.47 15.19
C ILE A 96 16.71 -18.48 14.13
N ASN A 97 16.83 -19.74 14.48
CA ASN A 97 17.19 -20.80 13.53
C ASN A 97 15.96 -21.45 12.88
N VAL A 98 14.95 -21.76 13.69
CA VAL A 98 13.79 -22.53 13.26
C VAL A 98 12.52 -22.11 14.04
N LEU A 99 11.40 -22.16 13.34
CA LEU A 99 10.06 -21.94 13.89
C LEU A 99 9.20 -23.16 13.59
N HIS A 100 8.41 -23.61 14.58
CA HIS A 100 7.49 -24.73 14.40
C HIS A 100 6.19 -24.51 15.18
N LEU A 101 5.06 -24.69 14.50
CA LEU A 101 3.74 -24.74 15.12
C LEU A 101 3.35 -26.22 15.34
N ASP A 102 3.29 -26.65 16.58
CA ASP A 102 2.93 -28.03 16.90
C ASP A 102 1.42 -28.31 16.73
N ARG A 103 1.04 -29.58 16.79
CA ARG A 103 -0.36 -30.02 16.64
C ARG A 103 -1.31 -29.46 17.72
N LYS A 104 -0.79 -29.04 18.88
CA LYS A 104 -1.55 -28.28 19.90
C LYS A 104 -1.75 -26.83 19.51
N GLY A 105 -1.03 -26.32 18.50
CA GLY A 105 -0.99 -24.90 18.09
C GLY A 105 -0.10 -24.05 18.98
N ARG A 106 0.90 -24.66 19.63
CA ARG A 106 1.92 -23.94 20.37
C ARG A 106 3.06 -23.58 19.40
N MET A 107 3.45 -22.31 19.40
CA MET A 107 4.57 -21.84 18.60
C MET A 107 5.88 -22.08 19.34
N TRP A 108 6.76 -22.85 18.72
CA TRP A 108 8.10 -23.16 19.20
C TRP A 108 9.14 -22.37 18.42
N VAL A 109 10.15 -21.87 19.12
CA VAL A 109 11.21 -21.02 18.60
C VAL A 109 12.55 -21.62 18.98
N GLY A 110 13.26 -22.16 17.99
CA GLY A 110 14.63 -22.61 18.16
C GLY A 110 15.59 -21.47 17.81
N THR A 111 16.48 -21.15 18.75
CA THR A 111 17.45 -20.08 18.61
C THR A 111 18.88 -20.63 18.65
N GLN A 112 19.87 -19.77 18.46
CA GLN A 112 21.28 -20.15 18.58
C GLN A 112 21.65 -20.51 20.04
N ASN A 113 20.95 -19.95 21.04
CA ASN A 113 21.21 -20.17 22.46
C ASN A 113 19.98 -20.61 23.24
N GLY A 114 19.20 -21.55 22.73
CA GLY A 114 18.11 -22.17 23.47
C GLY A 114 16.81 -22.34 22.72
N LEU A 115 15.91 -23.03 23.39
CA LEU A 115 14.55 -23.31 22.95
C LEU A 115 13.55 -22.46 23.73
N ALA A 116 12.59 -21.87 23.04
CA ALA A 116 11.48 -21.16 23.66
C ALA A 116 10.14 -21.58 23.08
N ARG A 117 9.09 -21.45 23.88
CA ARG A 117 7.70 -21.63 23.47
C ARG A 117 6.93 -20.34 23.73
N TYR A 118 6.19 -19.85 22.75
CA TYR A 118 5.30 -18.72 22.95
C TYR A 118 4.13 -19.09 23.87
N VAL A 119 3.89 -18.29 24.89
CA VAL A 119 2.85 -18.54 25.91
C VAL A 119 1.75 -17.48 25.93
N GLY A 120 1.69 -16.62 24.90
CA GLY A 120 0.73 -15.54 24.82
C GLY A 120 1.22 -14.24 25.46
N ALA A 121 0.43 -13.18 25.32
CA ALA A 121 0.73 -11.87 25.90
C ALA A 121 2.15 -11.35 25.64
N TYR A 122 2.69 -11.65 24.44
CA TYR A 122 4.05 -11.30 24.00
C TYR A 122 5.18 -11.91 24.85
N ARG A 123 4.94 -13.06 25.49
CA ARG A 123 5.87 -13.74 26.40
C ARG A 123 6.25 -15.13 25.89
N PHE A 124 7.45 -15.54 26.25
CA PHE A 124 8.01 -16.85 25.93
C PHE A 124 8.36 -17.60 27.22
N HIS A 125 8.18 -18.91 27.18
CA HIS A 125 8.71 -19.83 28.17
C HIS A 125 9.97 -20.47 27.61
N ARG A 126 11.12 -20.23 28.25
CA ARG A 126 12.41 -20.86 27.90
C ARG A 126 12.42 -22.28 28.39
N VAL A 127 12.74 -23.22 27.52
CA VAL A 127 12.78 -24.65 27.84
C VAL A 127 14.25 -25.09 27.96
N ALA A 128 14.65 -25.51 29.16
CA ALA A 128 16.00 -25.99 29.40
C ALA A 128 16.16 -27.43 28.88
N LEU A 129 17.06 -27.62 27.92
CA LEU A 129 17.42 -28.96 27.44
C LEU A 129 18.57 -29.54 28.27
N PRO A 130 18.68 -30.89 28.39
CA PRO A 130 19.78 -31.52 29.07
C PRO A 130 21.12 -31.20 28.37
N ALA A 131 22.17 -30.93 29.19
CA ALA A 131 23.56 -30.88 28.77
C ALA A 131 23.93 -29.90 27.60
N HIS A 132 23.73 -28.58 27.81
CA HIS A 132 24.31 -27.50 26.94
C HIS A 132 24.09 -27.66 25.44
N HIS A 133 22.97 -28.25 25.03
CA HIS A 133 22.54 -28.36 23.62
C HIS A 133 21.66 -27.17 23.25
N ASP A 134 22.25 -25.99 23.23
CA ASP A 134 21.50 -24.72 23.18
C ASP A 134 21.27 -24.22 21.72
N ASN A 135 22.05 -24.68 20.73
CA ASN A 135 21.87 -24.27 19.34
C ASN A 135 20.82 -25.14 18.63
N ILE A 136 19.58 -24.73 18.69
CA ILE A 136 18.44 -25.49 18.14
C ILE A 136 18.30 -25.23 16.64
N ILE A 137 18.53 -26.24 15.82
CA ILE A 137 18.53 -26.13 14.35
C ILE A 137 17.31 -26.77 13.68
N ALA A 138 16.62 -27.70 14.36
CA ALA A 138 15.45 -28.37 13.83
C ALA A 138 14.38 -28.62 14.90
N ILE A 139 13.13 -28.48 14.55
CA ILE A 139 11.96 -28.82 15.37
C ILE A 139 10.89 -29.41 14.46
N GLU A 140 10.29 -30.55 14.83
CA GLU A 140 9.18 -31.16 14.12
C GLU A 140 8.25 -31.94 15.07
N ASP A 141 7.04 -32.27 14.61
CA ASP A 141 6.14 -33.12 15.37
C ASP A 141 6.67 -34.56 15.46
N SER A 142 6.56 -35.19 16.63
CA SER A 142 6.96 -36.58 16.79
C SER A 142 6.11 -37.51 15.91
N PRO A 143 6.71 -38.48 15.21
CA PRO A 143 5.98 -39.47 14.42
C PRO A 143 5.25 -40.52 15.29
N GLU A 144 5.49 -40.55 16.60
CA GLU A 144 4.94 -41.54 17.50
C GLU A 144 3.44 -41.36 17.73
N LYS A 145 2.67 -42.40 17.43
CA LYS A 145 1.19 -42.36 17.51
C LYS A 145 0.65 -42.31 18.95
N HIS A 146 1.38 -42.86 19.89
CA HIS A 146 0.95 -42.92 21.31
C HIS A 146 1.09 -41.60 22.05
N ASP A 147 1.93 -40.68 21.56
CA ASP A 147 2.01 -39.31 22.02
C ASP A 147 2.06 -38.35 20.85
N SER A 148 0.92 -38.22 20.20
CA SER A 148 0.76 -37.37 19.01
C SER A 148 0.97 -35.86 19.28
N LEU A 149 1.19 -35.49 20.53
CA LEU A 149 1.40 -34.10 20.97
C LEU A 149 2.87 -33.81 21.32
N ALA A 150 3.74 -34.81 21.18
CA ALA A 150 5.18 -34.63 21.37
C ALA A 150 5.83 -33.98 20.16
N ILE A 151 6.92 -33.26 20.41
CA ILE A 151 7.81 -32.72 19.39
C ILE A 151 9.21 -33.32 19.53
N LEU A 152 9.94 -33.29 18.42
CA LEU A 152 11.37 -33.57 18.36
C LEU A 152 12.14 -32.27 18.18
N VAL A 153 13.23 -32.10 18.90
CA VAL A 153 14.09 -30.91 18.87
C VAL A 153 15.55 -31.36 18.71
N SER A 154 16.28 -30.80 17.77
CA SER A 154 17.66 -31.17 17.51
C SER A 154 18.61 -29.98 17.46
N ASP A 155 19.83 -30.17 17.96
CA ASP A 155 20.99 -29.29 17.81
C ASP A 155 21.94 -29.72 16.66
N GLY A 156 21.57 -30.77 15.93
CA GLY A 156 22.38 -31.38 14.88
C GLY A 156 23.23 -32.57 15.33
N ASN A 157 23.54 -32.67 16.63
CA ASN A 157 24.29 -33.79 17.21
C ASN A 157 23.37 -34.74 17.98
N GLN A 158 22.44 -34.18 18.73
CA GLN A 158 21.48 -34.93 19.56
C GLN A 158 20.05 -34.46 19.27
N THR A 159 19.12 -35.41 19.29
CA THR A 159 17.69 -35.11 19.24
C THR A 159 17.04 -35.43 20.57
N TYR A 160 16.19 -34.55 21.03
CA TYR A 160 15.38 -34.70 22.22
C TYR A 160 13.90 -34.77 21.84
N ARG A 161 13.17 -35.61 22.53
CA ARG A 161 11.70 -35.67 22.49
C ARG A 161 11.16 -34.90 23.66
N ILE A 162 10.26 -33.96 23.40
CA ILE A 162 9.49 -33.24 24.42
C ILE A 162 8.06 -33.77 24.34
N GLY A 163 7.66 -34.52 25.36
CA GLY A 163 6.31 -35.12 25.42
C GLY A 163 5.20 -34.09 25.56
N GLY A 164 3.96 -34.55 25.35
CA GLY A 164 2.78 -33.74 25.61
C GLY A 164 2.64 -33.29 27.10
N ASP A 165 3.29 -34.02 28.02
CA ASP A 165 3.47 -33.75 29.46
C ASP A 165 4.68 -32.85 29.75
N GLU A 166 5.36 -32.34 28.73
CA GLU A 166 6.59 -31.52 28.80
C GLU A 166 7.83 -32.28 29.33
N LYS A 167 7.76 -33.61 29.46
CA LYS A 167 8.93 -34.44 29.82
C LYS A 167 9.90 -34.52 28.64
N ILE A 168 11.19 -34.25 28.94
CA ILE A 168 12.26 -34.26 27.94
C ILE A 168 13.03 -35.57 28.03
N THR A 169 13.17 -36.27 26.92
CA THR A 169 13.93 -37.53 26.84
C THR A 169 14.79 -37.54 25.58
N PRO A 170 15.97 -38.15 25.60
CA PRO A 170 16.74 -38.37 24.37
C PRO A 170 15.94 -39.19 23.36
N SER A 171 16.09 -38.87 22.08
CA SER A 171 15.46 -39.59 20.97
C SER A 171 16.49 -40.19 20.06
N SER A 172 16.22 -41.37 19.54
CA SER A 172 17.02 -42.01 18.48
C SER A 172 16.66 -41.51 17.07
N HIS A 173 15.54 -40.78 16.93
CA HIS A 173 15.17 -40.19 15.66
C HIS A 173 16.06 -38.99 15.36
N SER A 174 16.67 -38.99 14.19
CA SER A 174 17.43 -37.84 13.68
C SER A 174 16.52 -36.97 12.84
N ILE A 175 16.46 -35.69 13.14
CA ILE A 175 15.74 -34.68 12.35
C ILE A 175 16.72 -33.67 11.77
N GLN A 176 16.40 -33.12 10.62
CA GLN A 176 17.24 -32.17 9.88
C GLN A 176 16.54 -30.83 9.72
N PRO A 177 17.28 -29.72 9.60
CA PRO A 177 16.69 -28.41 9.31
C PRO A 177 15.83 -28.46 8.04
N ASN A 178 14.60 -28.00 8.12
CA ASN A 178 13.68 -27.90 7.00
C ASN A 178 13.06 -26.50 6.93
N ASN A 179 13.88 -25.52 6.60
CA ASN A 179 13.40 -24.14 6.42
C ASN A 179 12.90 -23.88 4.98
N LEU A 180 13.18 -24.78 4.04
CA LEU A 180 12.65 -24.77 2.68
C LEU A 180 11.36 -25.64 2.63
N GLN A 181 10.31 -25.17 3.29
CA GLN A 181 9.06 -25.93 3.48
C GLN A 181 8.16 -25.95 2.23
N ALA A 182 8.44 -25.09 1.25
CA ALA A 182 7.71 -25.05 -0.01
C ALA A 182 8.69 -25.05 -1.20
N PRO A 183 8.35 -25.72 -2.33
CA PRO A 183 9.19 -25.73 -3.50
C PRO A 183 9.30 -24.34 -4.13
N LEU A 184 10.49 -24.01 -4.62
CA LEU A 184 10.68 -22.83 -5.43
C LEU A 184 9.99 -23.00 -6.80
N PRO A 185 9.52 -21.90 -7.40
CA PRO A 185 8.92 -21.95 -8.72
C PRO A 185 9.92 -22.40 -9.78
N ALA A 186 9.46 -23.14 -10.78
CA ALA A 186 10.29 -23.60 -11.89
C ALA A 186 10.94 -22.44 -12.68
N ASP A 187 10.23 -21.32 -12.82
CA ASP A 187 10.78 -20.08 -13.38
C ASP A 187 11.37 -19.21 -12.27
N LEU A 188 12.68 -19.34 -12.03
CA LEU A 188 13.41 -18.55 -11.03
C LEU A 188 13.50 -17.06 -11.38
N SER A 189 13.17 -16.65 -12.61
CA SER A 189 13.16 -15.23 -13.00
C SER A 189 12.08 -14.42 -12.27
N ILE A 190 11.14 -15.10 -11.61
CA ILE A 190 10.14 -14.47 -10.76
C ILE A 190 10.69 -14.08 -9.38
N LEU A 191 11.86 -14.63 -9.00
CA LEU A 191 12.54 -14.20 -7.80
C LEU A 191 13.09 -12.79 -8.00
N ARG A 192 12.79 -11.93 -7.05
CA ARG A 192 13.20 -10.52 -7.07
C ARG A 192 14.71 -10.34 -7.16
N LYS A 193 15.44 -11.21 -6.47
CA LYS A 193 16.89 -11.23 -6.45
C LYS A 193 17.40 -12.65 -6.71
N PRO A 194 17.43 -13.08 -7.98
CA PRO A 194 17.83 -14.46 -8.32
C PRO A 194 19.26 -14.82 -7.89
N ALA A 195 20.12 -13.81 -7.71
CA ALA A 195 21.50 -13.99 -7.26
C ALA A 195 21.64 -14.11 -5.72
N GLU A 196 20.59 -13.81 -4.97
CA GLU A 196 20.61 -13.92 -3.50
C GLU A 196 20.27 -15.34 -3.05
N VAL A 197 20.86 -15.75 -1.93
CA VAL A 197 20.62 -17.06 -1.36
C VAL A 197 19.26 -17.11 -0.70
N VAL A 198 18.38 -17.99 -1.18
CA VAL A 198 17.12 -18.33 -0.52
C VAL A 198 17.43 -19.18 0.72
N THR A 199 16.97 -18.75 1.86
CA THR A 199 17.21 -19.39 3.17
C THR A 199 15.98 -20.07 3.74
N ALA A 200 14.79 -19.58 3.39
CA ALA A 200 13.52 -20.15 3.85
C ALA A 200 12.43 -20.01 2.79
N THR A 201 11.52 -20.97 2.74
CA THR A 201 10.29 -20.90 1.92
C THR A 201 9.11 -21.44 2.71
N PHE A 202 7.93 -20.86 2.45
CA PHE A 202 6.68 -21.27 3.10
C PHE A 202 5.50 -20.98 2.17
N CYS A 203 4.47 -21.86 2.18
CA CYS A 203 3.23 -21.62 1.45
C CYS A 203 2.11 -21.32 2.43
N ASP A 204 1.46 -20.15 2.33
CA ASP A 204 0.33 -19.80 3.18
C ASP A 204 -0.99 -20.42 2.67
N LEU A 205 -2.08 -20.31 3.43
CA LEU A 205 -3.40 -20.84 3.03
C LEU A 205 -3.97 -20.16 1.77
N GLY A 206 -3.57 -18.92 1.51
CA GLY A 206 -3.93 -18.20 0.29
C GLY A 206 -3.16 -18.70 -0.95
N GLY A 207 -2.28 -19.69 -0.78
CA GLY A 207 -1.39 -20.22 -1.81
C GLY A 207 -0.27 -19.26 -2.21
N ASN A 208 0.03 -18.25 -1.39
CA ASN A 208 1.17 -17.39 -1.64
C ASN A 208 2.45 -18.08 -1.16
N LEU A 209 3.47 -18.06 -1.99
CA LEU A 209 4.81 -18.52 -1.63
C LEU A 209 5.58 -17.38 -0.96
N TRP A 210 5.98 -17.59 0.27
CA TRP A 210 6.88 -16.73 1.03
C TRP A 210 8.32 -17.19 0.80
N VAL A 211 9.17 -16.28 0.38
CA VAL A 211 10.59 -16.54 0.11
C VAL A 211 11.43 -15.64 1.00
N GLY A 212 12.22 -16.24 1.86
CA GLY A 212 13.19 -15.56 2.71
C GLY A 212 14.58 -15.59 2.10
N TYR A 213 15.28 -14.47 2.16
CA TYR A 213 16.63 -14.31 1.64
C TYR A 213 17.64 -14.07 2.76
N ARG A 214 18.91 -14.41 2.48
CA ARG A 214 20.01 -14.16 3.41
C ARG A 214 20.25 -12.67 3.68
N ASN A 215 20.07 -11.79 2.67
CA ASN A 215 20.37 -10.37 2.79
C ASN A 215 19.32 -9.48 2.09
N ALA A 216 18.15 -10.03 1.74
CA ALA A 216 17.17 -9.31 0.96
C ALA A 216 15.74 -9.33 1.55
N GLY A 217 15.61 -9.76 2.80
CA GLY A 217 14.32 -9.79 3.50
C GLY A 217 13.37 -10.86 2.96
N VAL A 218 12.10 -10.52 2.87
CA VAL A 218 11.02 -11.42 2.46
C VAL A 218 10.45 -10.99 1.11
N GLN A 219 10.18 -11.96 0.25
CA GLN A 219 9.35 -11.79 -0.94
C GLN A 219 8.10 -12.67 -0.82
N ILE A 220 6.93 -12.13 -1.12
CA ILE A 220 5.67 -12.90 -1.19
C ILE A 220 5.30 -13.05 -2.66
N ILE A 221 5.28 -14.27 -3.16
CA ILE A 221 4.91 -14.60 -4.54
C ILE A 221 3.51 -15.19 -4.52
N SER A 222 2.56 -14.48 -5.10
CA SER A 222 1.20 -14.96 -5.17
C SER A 222 1.01 -15.98 -6.29
N GLN A 223 0.24 -17.05 -6.04
CA GLN A 223 -0.13 -18.04 -7.06
C GLN A 223 -0.87 -17.42 -8.26
N ASN A 224 -1.65 -16.38 -8.00
CA ASN A 224 -2.45 -15.71 -9.00
C ASN A 224 -1.71 -14.52 -9.63
N ARG A 225 -0.44 -14.67 -9.89
CA ARG A 225 0.39 -13.66 -10.52
C ARG A 225 -0.19 -13.27 -11.89
N ILE A 226 -0.30 -11.97 -12.14
CA ILE A 226 -0.57 -11.48 -13.48
C ILE A 226 0.70 -11.74 -14.29
N ALA A 227 0.57 -12.59 -15.30
CA ALA A 227 1.67 -12.82 -16.22
C ALA A 227 1.95 -11.52 -16.98
N TYR A 228 3.12 -10.92 -16.74
CA TYR A 228 3.64 -9.90 -17.63
C TYR A 228 4.07 -10.57 -18.93
N LYS A 229 3.75 -9.95 -20.07
CA LYS A 229 4.40 -10.36 -21.32
C LYS A 229 5.88 -10.02 -21.24
N LYS A 230 6.73 -11.03 -21.19
CA LYS A 230 8.19 -10.86 -21.17
C LYS A 230 8.79 -10.49 -22.55
N ALA A 231 8.12 -10.79 -23.64
CA ALA A 231 8.65 -10.53 -24.97
C ALA A 231 8.35 -9.09 -25.40
N ASN A 232 9.27 -8.43 -26.02
CA ASN A 232 9.18 -7.13 -26.69
C ASN A 232 8.67 -5.93 -25.86
N ALA A 233 7.68 -6.12 -25.00
CA ALA A 233 7.17 -5.09 -24.09
C ALA A 233 8.18 -4.77 -22.95
N ASN A 234 9.11 -5.66 -22.67
CA ASN A 234 10.14 -5.48 -21.64
C ASN A 234 11.29 -4.55 -22.06
N ALA A 235 11.41 -4.22 -23.34
CA ALA A 235 12.51 -3.36 -23.82
C ALA A 235 12.51 -2.00 -23.12
N LEU A 236 11.33 -1.38 -22.96
CA LEU A 236 11.19 -0.13 -22.23
C LEU A 236 11.42 -0.35 -20.72
N SER A 237 10.83 -1.40 -20.15
CA SER A 237 11.00 -1.74 -18.75
C SER A 237 12.46 -2.02 -18.39
N ASP A 238 13.16 -2.84 -19.17
CA ASP A 238 14.56 -3.17 -18.93
C ASP A 238 15.47 -1.93 -19.06
N LYS A 239 15.18 -1.04 -20.02
CA LYS A 239 15.95 0.20 -20.20
C LYS A 239 15.66 1.25 -19.14
N THR A 240 14.48 1.21 -18.54
CA THR A 240 14.06 2.17 -17.52
C THR A 240 14.18 1.62 -16.09
N LYS A 241 14.63 0.38 -15.92
CA LYS A 241 14.80 -0.25 -14.60
C LYS A 241 15.65 0.62 -13.67
N GLY A 242 15.15 0.85 -12.46
CA GLY A 242 15.77 1.74 -11.47
C GLY A 242 15.64 3.23 -11.81
N ILE A 243 14.81 3.60 -12.80
CA ILE A 243 14.56 4.98 -13.19
C ILE A 243 13.10 5.33 -12.87
N SER A 244 12.89 6.44 -12.16
CA SER A 244 11.55 6.93 -11.85
C SER A 244 10.83 7.50 -13.07
N ILE A 245 9.70 6.91 -13.43
CA ILE A 245 8.83 7.36 -14.52
C ILE A 245 7.75 8.27 -13.94
N LEU A 246 7.87 9.56 -14.19
CA LEU A 246 7.04 10.60 -13.57
C LEU A 246 5.77 10.90 -14.36
N THR A 247 5.77 10.65 -15.68
CA THR A 247 4.61 10.88 -16.55
C THR A 247 4.66 9.96 -17.75
N MET A 248 3.50 9.60 -18.29
CA MET A 248 3.35 8.73 -19.45
C MET A 248 2.28 9.23 -20.40
N ALA A 249 2.46 8.95 -21.68
CA ALA A 249 1.45 9.19 -22.71
C ALA A 249 1.58 8.19 -23.86
N THR A 250 0.49 8.01 -24.60
CA THR A 250 0.48 7.29 -25.87
C THR A 250 0.25 8.29 -26.99
N VAL A 251 1.09 8.24 -28.03
CA VAL A 251 1.03 9.09 -29.20
C VAL A 251 1.22 8.21 -30.45
N GLY A 252 0.15 8.01 -31.20
CA GLY A 252 0.14 7.07 -32.33
C GLY A 252 0.59 5.66 -31.87
N ARG A 253 1.66 5.20 -32.51
CA ARG A 253 2.28 3.88 -32.16
C ARG A 253 3.29 3.91 -31.01
N HIS A 254 3.54 5.06 -30.42
CA HIS A 254 4.58 5.22 -29.39
C HIS A 254 3.98 5.29 -27.99
N VAL A 255 4.61 4.57 -27.07
CA VAL A 255 4.46 4.76 -25.63
C VAL A 255 5.59 5.67 -25.15
N LEU A 256 5.25 6.83 -24.61
CA LEU A 256 6.21 7.79 -24.08
C LEU A 256 6.30 7.67 -22.57
N ALA A 257 7.51 7.61 -22.04
CA ALA A 257 7.82 7.57 -20.62
C ALA A 257 8.75 8.72 -20.24
N GLY A 258 8.26 9.65 -19.44
CA GLY A 258 9.00 10.84 -19.01
C GLY A 258 9.60 10.65 -17.61
N THR A 259 10.87 11.00 -17.49
CA THR A 259 11.63 11.03 -16.23
C THR A 259 11.99 12.46 -15.85
N ALA A 260 12.74 12.67 -14.78
CA ALA A 260 13.26 13.98 -14.41
C ALA A 260 14.22 14.59 -15.47
N LEU A 261 14.80 13.79 -16.38
CA LEU A 261 15.82 14.26 -17.31
C LEU A 261 15.61 13.83 -18.77
N ARG A 262 14.78 12.81 -19.01
CA ARG A 262 14.69 12.15 -20.31
C ARG A 262 13.25 11.79 -20.64
N VAL A 263 12.95 11.73 -21.91
CA VAL A 263 11.76 11.09 -22.46
C VAL A 263 12.22 9.88 -23.27
N PHE A 264 11.63 8.74 -22.97
CA PHE A 264 11.78 7.52 -23.74
C PHE A 264 10.57 7.36 -24.63
N ALA A 265 10.80 7.06 -25.90
CA ALA A 265 9.75 6.74 -26.87
C ALA A 265 9.92 5.27 -27.29
N TYR A 266 8.95 4.43 -26.95
CA TYR A 266 8.91 3.03 -27.31
C TYR A 266 7.93 2.79 -28.45
N ASP A 267 8.41 2.29 -29.57
CA ASP A 267 7.61 1.85 -30.71
C ASP A 267 7.30 0.35 -30.58
N GLU A 268 6.05 -0.01 -30.31
CA GLU A 268 5.64 -1.41 -30.16
C GLU A 268 5.87 -2.26 -31.43
N LYS A 269 5.70 -1.68 -32.61
CA LYS A 269 5.84 -2.41 -33.88
C LYS A 269 7.30 -2.81 -34.12
N ASN A 270 8.22 -1.91 -33.84
CA ASN A 270 9.65 -2.10 -34.10
C ASN A 270 10.42 -2.53 -32.85
N SER A 271 9.78 -2.55 -31.68
CA SER A 271 10.41 -2.83 -30.38
C SER A 271 11.65 -1.98 -30.10
N ARG A 272 11.67 -0.74 -30.62
CA ARG A 272 12.75 0.20 -30.44
C ARG A 272 12.47 1.17 -29.32
N LEU A 273 13.50 1.49 -28.57
CA LEU A 273 13.50 2.48 -27.51
C LEU A 273 14.48 3.59 -27.85
N GLU A 274 13.96 4.77 -28.13
CA GLU A 274 14.74 5.99 -28.27
C GLU A 274 14.66 6.82 -27.00
N GLN A 275 15.74 7.54 -26.69
CA GLN A 275 15.73 8.48 -25.57
C GLN A 275 16.12 9.88 -26.07
N THR A 276 15.41 10.86 -25.60
CA THR A 276 15.70 12.28 -25.81
C THR A 276 15.98 12.96 -24.47
N LEU A 277 17.07 13.73 -24.38
CA LEU A 277 17.31 14.60 -23.24
C LEU A 277 16.34 15.78 -23.31
N PHE A 278 15.25 15.74 -22.56
CA PHE A 278 14.23 16.77 -22.67
C PHE A 278 14.70 18.14 -22.15
N ARG A 279 15.72 18.19 -21.28
CA ARG A 279 16.30 19.48 -20.84
C ARG A 279 16.79 20.32 -21.99
N ASP A 280 17.30 19.70 -23.04
CA ASP A 280 17.80 20.40 -24.22
C ASP A 280 16.65 20.96 -25.08
N LEU A 281 15.42 20.49 -24.85
CA LEU A 281 14.23 20.96 -25.54
C LEU A 281 13.68 22.27 -24.96
N PHE A 282 13.89 22.53 -23.67
CA PHE A 282 13.38 23.70 -22.97
C PHE A 282 14.41 24.83 -22.90
N ASP A 283 13.93 26.05 -22.78
CA ASP A 283 14.81 27.20 -22.60
C ASP A 283 15.43 27.21 -21.20
N SER A 284 16.70 27.63 -21.12
CA SER A 284 17.42 27.71 -19.85
C SER A 284 16.81 28.74 -18.91
N LEU A 285 16.45 28.34 -17.69
CA LEU A 285 16.09 29.29 -16.64
C LEU A 285 17.35 29.92 -16.06
N PRO A 286 17.35 31.26 -15.77
CA PRO A 286 18.46 31.90 -15.10
C PRO A 286 18.55 31.41 -13.65
N LYS A 287 19.50 30.52 -13.35
CA LYS A 287 19.78 29.74 -12.13
C LYS A 287 19.13 28.36 -12.06
N PRO A 288 19.79 27.39 -11.39
CA PRO A 288 19.48 25.97 -11.52
C PRO A 288 18.17 25.57 -10.83
N ARG A 289 17.04 26.05 -11.34
CA ARG A 289 15.77 25.42 -11.06
C ARG A 289 15.66 24.20 -11.98
N GLN A 290 15.45 23.04 -11.38
CA GLN A 290 15.15 21.83 -12.14
C GLN A 290 13.86 22.06 -12.91
N ILE A 291 13.91 21.92 -14.22
CA ILE A 291 12.71 21.91 -15.06
C ILE A 291 12.12 20.53 -14.91
N ASN A 292 10.97 20.42 -14.24
CA ASN A 292 10.25 19.17 -14.13
C ASN A 292 9.21 19.06 -15.24
N LEU A 293 9.14 17.89 -15.86
CA LEU A 293 8.10 17.57 -16.83
C LEU A 293 6.83 17.18 -16.05
N ASN A 294 5.78 17.99 -16.14
CA ASN A 294 4.53 17.74 -15.44
C ASN A 294 3.64 16.74 -16.18
N ASN A 295 3.65 16.83 -17.52
CA ASN A 295 2.69 16.06 -18.30
C ASN A 295 3.10 16.01 -19.78
N MET A 296 2.74 14.91 -20.43
CA MET A 296 2.81 14.72 -21.88
C MET A 296 1.40 14.53 -22.41
N VAL A 297 1.01 15.28 -23.43
CA VAL A 297 -0.36 15.25 -23.98
C VAL A 297 -0.31 15.07 -25.49
N GLY A 298 -0.80 13.93 -25.99
CA GLY A 298 -0.89 13.68 -27.42
C GLY A 298 -1.86 14.65 -28.13
N TYR A 299 -1.45 15.18 -29.27
CA TYR A 299 -2.30 15.97 -30.12
C TYR A 299 -2.95 15.11 -31.21
N ASP A 300 -2.15 14.38 -31.97
CA ASP A 300 -2.56 13.36 -32.93
C ASP A 300 -1.55 12.19 -32.92
N ASP A 301 -1.49 11.40 -33.99
CA ASP A 301 -0.64 10.22 -34.06
C ASP A 301 0.87 10.51 -34.13
N GLU A 302 1.26 11.75 -34.46
CA GLU A 302 2.66 12.15 -34.59
C GLU A 302 3.02 13.34 -33.71
N HIS A 303 2.04 14.08 -33.18
CA HIS A 303 2.25 15.32 -32.47
C HIS A 303 1.84 15.26 -31.02
N LEU A 304 2.53 16.04 -30.20
CA LEU A 304 2.26 16.11 -28.75
C LEU A 304 2.64 17.48 -28.17
N TRP A 305 2.10 17.76 -26.98
CA TRP A 305 2.61 18.81 -26.13
C TRP A 305 3.43 18.22 -25.00
N LEU A 306 4.54 18.87 -24.68
CA LEU A 306 5.28 18.66 -23.44
C LEU A 306 5.00 19.84 -22.52
N VAL A 307 4.51 19.57 -21.33
CA VAL A 307 4.16 20.58 -20.33
C VAL A 307 5.13 20.47 -19.17
N SER A 308 5.97 21.47 -18.98
CA SER A 308 6.83 21.61 -17.80
C SER A 308 6.22 22.56 -16.79
N GLU A 309 6.87 22.74 -15.64
CA GLU A 309 6.45 23.71 -14.63
C GLU A 309 6.41 25.16 -15.12
N HIS A 310 7.13 25.50 -16.19
CA HIS A 310 7.30 26.89 -16.65
C HIS A 310 7.16 27.10 -18.16
N GLN A 311 7.03 26.06 -18.95
CA GLN A 311 6.98 26.19 -20.41
C GLN A 311 6.16 25.06 -21.04
N VAL A 312 5.51 25.37 -22.17
CA VAL A 312 4.79 24.40 -22.99
C VAL A 312 5.47 24.35 -24.37
N LEU A 313 5.73 23.13 -24.85
CA LEU A 313 6.29 22.88 -26.17
C LEU A 313 5.27 22.14 -27.01
N SER A 314 5.12 22.56 -28.29
CA SER A 314 4.48 21.75 -29.33
C SER A 314 5.57 20.98 -30.04
N CYS A 315 5.43 19.67 -30.11
CA CYS A 315 6.46 18.77 -30.60
C CYS A 315 5.91 17.78 -31.64
N ARG A 316 6.80 17.26 -32.46
CA ARG A 316 6.54 16.14 -33.38
C ARG A 316 7.46 14.99 -33.06
N ILE A 317 6.96 13.76 -33.20
CA ILE A 317 7.77 12.55 -33.17
C ILE A 317 8.19 12.24 -34.60
N ASN A 318 9.47 12.38 -34.90
CA ASN A 318 10.04 12.12 -36.21
C ASN A 318 11.19 11.12 -36.07
N ASN A 319 11.08 9.98 -36.78
CA ASN A 319 12.07 8.90 -36.70
C ASN A 319 12.53 8.59 -35.25
N GLU A 320 11.56 8.47 -34.35
CA GLU A 320 11.76 8.12 -32.91
C GLU A 320 12.44 9.24 -32.09
N ARG A 321 12.60 10.46 -32.66
CA ARG A 321 13.06 11.65 -31.94
C ARG A 321 11.94 12.64 -31.75
N ILE A 322 12.04 13.44 -30.70
CA ILE A 322 11.11 14.53 -30.44
C ILE A 322 11.71 15.83 -30.99
N GLU A 323 11.04 16.40 -31.97
CA GLU A 323 11.38 17.68 -32.58
C GLU A 323 10.45 18.78 -32.05
N VAL A 324 11.01 19.90 -31.60
CA VAL A 324 10.24 21.03 -31.12
C VAL A 324 9.82 21.90 -32.28
N LEU A 325 8.51 22.06 -32.47
CA LEU A 325 7.91 22.91 -33.52
C LEU A 325 7.65 24.34 -33.03
N ALA A 326 7.23 24.46 -31.77
CA ALA A 326 6.99 25.76 -31.14
C ALA A 326 7.23 25.70 -29.62
N LYS A 327 7.71 26.81 -29.06
CA LYS A 327 7.91 27.00 -27.62
C LYS A 327 7.07 28.15 -27.14
N SER A 328 6.38 27.98 -26.03
CA SER A 328 5.76 29.11 -25.32
C SER A 328 6.82 29.99 -24.66
N PRO A 329 6.48 31.23 -24.28
CA PRO A 329 7.29 31.98 -23.37
C PRO A 329 7.52 31.22 -22.06
N LEU A 330 8.61 31.55 -21.36
CA LEU A 330 8.83 31.10 -19.99
C LEU A 330 7.88 31.82 -19.03
N PHE A 331 7.03 31.07 -18.37
CA PHE A 331 6.12 31.62 -17.36
C PHE A 331 6.81 31.75 -16.02
N LYS A 332 6.62 32.90 -15.34
CA LYS A 332 7.06 33.10 -13.95
C LYS A 332 6.26 32.26 -12.95
N SER A 333 4.98 32.00 -13.28
CA SER A 333 4.08 31.18 -12.51
C SER A 333 4.26 29.70 -12.82
N VAL A 334 3.96 28.84 -11.84
CA VAL A 334 3.96 27.40 -12.04
C VAL A 334 2.76 27.00 -12.92
N LEU A 335 3.03 26.13 -13.85
CA LEU A 335 2.04 25.48 -14.71
C LEU A 335 1.64 24.13 -14.12
N GLY A 336 0.36 23.82 -14.17
CA GLY A 336 -0.18 22.54 -13.75
C GLY A 336 -0.26 21.51 -14.87
N GLN A 337 -1.18 20.57 -14.71
CA GLN A 337 -1.42 19.52 -15.70
C GLN A 337 -2.10 20.06 -16.96
N GLY A 338 -1.67 19.57 -18.12
CA GLY A 338 -2.31 19.85 -19.40
C GLY A 338 -3.45 18.88 -19.72
N LEU A 339 -4.50 19.40 -20.36
CA LEU A 339 -5.63 18.63 -20.88
C LEU A 339 -5.92 19.01 -22.33
N LYS A 340 -5.95 18.03 -23.23
CA LYS A 340 -6.46 18.24 -24.60
C LYS A 340 -7.99 18.23 -24.62
N ALA A 341 -8.58 19.31 -25.12
CA ALA A 341 -10.01 19.36 -25.43
C ALA A 341 -10.19 20.02 -26.80
N GLY A 342 -10.77 19.28 -27.75
CA GLY A 342 -10.77 19.67 -29.17
C GLY A 342 -9.33 19.78 -29.72
N ASN A 343 -9.04 20.88 -30.40
CA ASN A 343 -7.71 21.17 -30.94
C ASN A 343 -6.83 22.01 -30.03
N HIS A 344 -7.23 22.20 -28.78
CA HIS A 344 -6.52 23.04 -27.83
C HIS A 344 -6.01 22.25 -26.64
N LEU A 345 -4.90 22.72 -26.10
CA LEU A 345 -4.37 22.31 -24.79
C LEU A 345 -4.77 23.34 -23.74
N TYR A 346 -5.38 22.88 -22.65
CA TYR A 346 -5.71 23.70 -21.48
C TYR A 346 -4.73 23.38 -20.36
N VAL A 347 -4.11 24.40 -19.77
CA VAL A 347 -3.13 24.23 -18.67
C VAL A 347 -3.51 25.16 -17.53
N SER A 348 -3.70 24.59 -16.34
CA SER A 348 -3.94 25.38 -15.12
C SER A 348 -2.68 26.12 -14.70
N SER A 349 -2.85 27.33 -14.12
CA SER A 349 -1.75 28.16 -13.66
C SER A 349 -2.17 28.93 -12.41
N GLU A 350 -1.23 29.62 -11.80
CA GLU A 350 -1.48 30.45 -10.62
C GLU A 350 -2.40 31.65 -10.92
N LYS A 351 -2.94 32.24 -9.85
CA LYS A 351 -3.75 33.49 -9.89
C LYS A 351 -5.00 33.38 -10.78
N GLY A 352 -5.67 32.24 -10.74
CA GLY A 352 -6.94 32.05 -11.45
C GLY A 352 -6.80 32.05 -12.97
N ARG A 353 -5.65 31.68 -13.53
CA ARG A 353 -5.40 31.68 -14.97
C ARG A 353 -5.41 30.25 -15.52
N LEU A 354 -6.30 30.01 -16.47
CA LEU A 354 -6.28 28.84 -17.34
C LEU A 354 -5.73 29.25 -18.71
N LEU A 355 -4.66 28.63 -19.15
CA LEU A 355 -4.00 28.92 -20.42
C LEU A 355 -4.54 27.99 -21.49
N ARG A 356 -5.00 28.53 -22.63
CA ARG A 356 -5.46 27.78 -23.78
C ARG A 356 -4.46 27.93 -24.94
N PHE A 357 -3.79 26.85 -25.29
CA PHE A 357 -2.81 26.80 -26.40
C PHE A 357 -3.43 26.18 -27.64
N GLU A 358 -3.18 26.77 -28.78
CA GLU A 358 -3.39 26.16 -30.09
C GLU A 358 -2.08 25.46 -30.50
N PHE A 359 -2.18 24.30 -31.15
CA PHE A 359 -0.99 23.55 -31.52
C PHE A 359 -0.10 24.35 -32.49
N GLY A 360 1.21 24.33 -32.28
CA GLY A 360 2.18 25.08 -33.08
C GLY A 360 2.24 26.58 -32.80
N LYS A 361 1.35 27.14 -31.98
CA LYS A 361 1.40 28.57 -31.60
C LYS A 361 2.07 28.75 -30.23
N PRO A 362 3.03 29.71 -30.11
CA PRO A 362 3.75 29.90 -28.87
C PRO A 362 2.94 30.66 -27.81
N GLN A 363 1.98 31.49 -28.17
CA GLN A 363 1.23 32.33 -27.24
C GLN A 363 -0.10 31.69 -26.87
N PRO A 364 -0.41 31.55 -25.58
CA PRO A 364 -1.71 31.06 -25.14
C PRO A 364 -2.72 32.22 -25.06
N GLU A 365 -3.97 31.87 -25.21
CA GLU A 365 -5.07 32.69 -24.71
C GLU A 365 -5.25 32.47 -23.19
N ILE A 366 -5.54 33.53 -22.44
CA ILE A 366 -5.72 33.50 -21.02
C ILE A 366 -7.22 33.55 -20.68
N ILE A 367 -7.74 32.46 -20.12
CA ILE A 367 -9.10 32.40 -19.57
C ILE A 367 -9.00 32.64 -18.07
N ARG A 368 -9.70 33.65 -17.55
CA ARG A 368 -9.73 33.94 -16.13
C ARG A 368 -10.82 33.13 -15.44
N ILE A 369 -10.42 32.37 -14.43
CA ILE A 369 -11.34 31.59 -13.57
C ILE A 369 -11.62 32.39 -12.30
N PRO A 370 -12.82 32.90 -12.07
CA PRO A 370 -13.17 33.74 -10.93
C PRO A 370 -13.39 32.90 -9.67
N SER A 371 -12.39 32.14 -9.26
CA SER A 371 -12.45 31.32 -8.06
C SER A 371 -11.12 31.38 -7.28
N PRO A 372 -11.16 31.65 -5.98
CA PRO A 372 -9.96 31.64 -5.15
C PRO A 372 -9.34 30.25 -4.99
N TYR A 373 -10.11 29.19 -5.26
CA TYR A 373 -9.68 27.80 -5.17
C TYR A 373 -8.96 27.29 -6.41
N PHE A 374 -8.99 28.06 -7.53
CA PHE A 374 -8.31 27.72 -8.77
C PHE A 374 -6.84 28.12 -8.73
N ASN A 375 -5.97 27.13 -8.91
CA ASN A 375 -4.52 27.28 -8.96
C ASN A 375 -3.88 26.27 -9.93
N TYR A 376 -2.55 26.17 -9.95
CA TYR A 376 -1.83 25.22 -10.80
C TYR A 376 -2.10 23.75 -10.42
N GLU A 377 -2.54 23.45 -9.21
CA GLU A 377 -2.90 22.10 -8.77
C GLU A 377 -4.29 21.67 -9.25
N THR A 378 -5.11 22.60 -9.74
CA THR A 378 -6.43 22.30 -10.31
C THR A 378 -6.33 21.23 -11.39
N LYS A 379 -7.13 20.17 -11.27
CA LYS A 379 -7.19 19.09 -12.25
C LYS A 379 -8.34 19.32 -13.22
N LEU A 380 -8.08 18.94 -14.47
CA LEU A 380 -8.97 19.19 -15.59
C LEU A 380 -9.43 17.86 -16.19
N ALA A 381 -10.72 17.71 -16.48
CA ALA A 381 -11.25 16.57 -17.23
C ALA A 381 -12.15 17.03 -18.39
N LYS A 382 -11.94 16.45 -19.56
CA LYS A 382 -12.87 16.59 -20.67
C LYS A 382 -14.11 15.73 -20.38
N LEU A 383 -15.29 16.33 -20.50
CA LEU A 383 -16.56 15.65 -20.38
C LEU A 383 -17.08 15.22 -21.76
N SER A 384 -17.96 14.24 -21.78
CA SER A 384 -18.58 13.71 -23.01
C SER A 384 -19.44 14.73 -23.76
N ASP A 385 -19.92 15.77 -23.07
CA ASP A 385 -20.67 16.90 -23.63
C ASP A 385 -19.77 18.01 -24.23
N GLY A 386 -18.44 17.80 -24.27
CA GLY A 386 -17.45 18.75 -24.77
C GLY A 386 -16.98 19.79 -23.74
N ASN A 387 -17.64 19.90 -22.60
CA ASN A 387 -17.23 20.80 -21.53
C ASN A 387 -15.98 20.29 -20.78
N ILE A 388 -15.38 21.18 -20.00
CA ILE A 388 -14.22 20.86 -19.14
C ILE A 388 -14.65 20.98 -17.69
N LEU A 389 -14.50 19.90 -16.94
CA LEU A 389 -14.66 19.90 -15.49
C LEU A 389 -13.37 20.38 -14.84
N LEU A 390 -13.49 21.33 -13.93
CA LEU A 390 -12.43 21.87 -13.09
C LEU A 390 -12.59 21.28 -11.67
N PHE A 391 -11.60 20.53 -11.22
CA PHE A 391 -11.52 20.01 -9.86
C PHE A 391 -10.45 20.82 -9.10
N MET A 392 -10.92 21.70 -8.22
CA MET A 392 -10.12 22.69 -7.50
C MET A 392 -9.89 22.27 -6.05
N SER A 393 -8.96 22.93 -5.36
CA SER A 393 -8.67 22.71 -3.93
C SER A 393 -9.95 22.83 -3.08
N GLY A 394 -10.02 22.07 -1.98
CA GLY A 394 -11.19 22.02 -1.10
C GLY A 394 -12.42 21.34 -1.72
N MET A 395 -12.26 20.44 -2.69
CA MET A 395 -13.35 19.77 -3.42
C MET A 395 -14.27 20.71 -4.21
N HIS A 396 -13.84 21.93 -4.52
CA HIS A 396 -14.61 22.82 -5.38
C HIS A 396 -14.64 22.33 -6.82
N LEU A 397 -15.83 22.32 -7.42
CA LEU A 397 -16.06 21.86 -8.78
C LEU A 397 -16.70 22.96 -9.63
N ALA A 398 -16.23 23.11 -10.86
CA ALA A 398 -16.87 23.99 -11.83
C ALA A 398 -16.82 23.38 -13.25
N ILE A 399 -17.74 23.77 -14.10
CA ILE A 399 -17.75 23.42 -15.52
C ILE A 399 -17.41 24.67 -16.32
N LEU A 400 -16.43 24.54 -17.21
CA LEU A 400 -16.08 25.51 -18.25
C LEU A 400 -16.64 25.02 -19.58
N SER A 401 -17.38 25.87 -20.26
CA SER A 401 -17.77 25.66 -21.66
C SER A 401 -16.72 26.28 -22.59
N PRO A 402 -15.92 25.47 -23.32
CA PRO A 402 -14.81 25.96 -24.13
C PRO A 402 -15.23 26.96 -25.21
N ASP A 403 -16.40 26.76 -25.81
CA ASP A 403 -16.92 27.58 -26.93
C ASP A 403 -17.36 28.97 -26.49
N THR A 404 -17.90 29.09 -25.30
CA THR A 404 -18.46 30.37 -24.80
C THR A 404 -17.60 31.02 -23.73
N GLY A 405 -16.58 30.31 -23.18
CA GLY A 405 -15.80 30.75 -22.04
C GLY A 405 -16.58 30.83 -20.73
N LYS A 406 -17.86 30.42 -20.71
CA LYS A 406 -18.71 30.50 -19.51
C LYS A 406 -18.29 29.45 -18.47
N ILE A 407 -18.23 29.89 -17.22
CA ILE A 407 -17.89 29.04 -16.07
C ILE A 407 -19.11 28.96 -15.16
N ARG A 408 -19.44 27.75 -14.75
CA ARG A 408 -20.54 27.46 -13.82
C ARG A 408 -20.02 26.60 -12.67
N GLU A 409 -20.16 27.09 -11.46
CA GLU A 409 -19.88 26.31 -10.25
C GLU A 409 -20.89 25.17 -10.11
N MET A 410 -20.40 24.02 -9.60
CA MET A 410 -21.20 22.83 -9.37
C MET A 410 -21.34 22.54 -7.89
N LYS A 411 -22.56 22.27 -7.45
CA LYS A 411 -22.86 21.66 -6.15
C LYS A 411 -23.37 20.25 -6.38
N VAL A 412 -22.70 19.28 -5.77
CA VAL A 412 -22.99 17.85 -5.94
C VAL A 412 -23.33 17.27 -4.57
N ALA A 413 -24.44 16.55 -4.46
CA ALA A 413 -24.82 15.89 -3.21
C ALA A 413 -23.78 14.80 -2.85
N GLY A 414 -23.50 14.64 -1.56
CA GLY A 414 -22.51 13.69 -1.07
C GLY A 414 -21.06 14.20 -1.16
N MET A 415 -20.86 15.49 -1.48
CA MET A 415 -19.54 16.12 -1.30
C MET A 415 -19.19 16.17 0.19
N PRO A 416 -17.94 15.87 0.56
CA PRO A 416 -17.49 16.02 1.93
C PRO A 416 -17.64 17.48 2.39
N GLN A 417 -18.11 17.66 3.63
CA GLN A 417 -18.17 18.99 4.25
C GLN A 417 -16.76 19.35 4.70
N GLU A 418 -16.31 20.52 4.29
CA GLU A 418 -15.07 21.21 4.65
C GLU A 418 -13.87 20.34 5.11
N GLY A 419 -12.89 20.25 4.28
CA GLY A 419 -11.58 19.71 4.57
C GLY A 419 -10.60 20.17 3.49
N SER A 420 -9.32 20.31 3.80
CA SER A 420 -8.29 20.63 2.83
C SER A 420 -8.03 19.44 1.90
N LEU A 421 -8.99 19.15 1.02
CA LEU A 421 -8.88 18.06 0.05
C LEU A 421 -8.23 18.60 -1.22
N ASP A 422 -6.99 18.21 -1.43
CA ASP A 422 -6.23 18.59 -2.62
C ASP A 422 -6.51 17.63 -3.77
N PRO A 423 -6.80 18.15 -4.98
CA PRO A 423 -7.03 17.33 -6.15
C PRO A 423 -5.75 16.61 -6.59
N ALA A 424 -5.85 15.30 -6.85
CA ALA A 424 -4.78 14.51 -7.44
C ALA A 424 -5.02 14.25 -8.93
N PHE A 425 -6.24 13.84 -9.29
CA PHE A 425 -6.67 13.75 -10.68
C PHE A 425 -8.20 13.84 -10.80
N VAL A 426 -8.69 14.04 -12.04
CA VAL A 426 -10.11 13.91 -12.39
C VAL A 426 -10.21 13.34 -13.82
N LYS A 427 -11.16 12.43 -14.04
CA LYS A 427 -11.41 11.84 -15.37
C LYS A 427 -12.85 11.33 -15.47
N GLN A 428 -13.47 11.51 -16.63
CA GLN A 428 -14.71 10.84 -16.99
C GLN A 428 -14.38 9.53 -17.71
N ASP A 429 -15.03 8.44 -17.32
CA ASP A 429 -14.92 7.15 -18.01
C ASP A 429 -15.87 7.05 -19.20
N SER A 430 -15.73 5.98 -19.98
CA SER A 430 -16.57 5.74 -21.17
C SER A 430 -18.02 5.41 -20.82
N TYR A 431 -18.35 5.11 -19.58
CA TYR A 431 -19.71 4.94 -19.10
C TYR A 431 -20.37 6.27 -18.70
N GLY A 432 -19.60 7.36 -18.60
CA GLY A 432 -20.04 8.70 -18.23
C GLY A 432 -19.93 9.02 -16.74
N PHE A 433 -19.41 8.11 -15.90
CA PHE A 433 -19.09 8.40 -14.51
C PHE A 433 -17.85 9.27 -14.41
N VAL A 434 -17.78 10.13 -13.41
CA VAL A 434 -16.60 10.97 -13.17
C VAL A 434 -15.88 10.50 -11.90
N TRP A 435 -14.62 10.22 -12.07
CA TRP A 435 -13.70 9.77 -11.03
C TRP A 435 -12.87 10.95 -10.54
N LEU A 436 -12.87 11.18 -9.22
CA LEU A 436 -12.11 12.26 -8.59
C LEU A 436 -11.16 11.63 -7.55
N GLY A 437 -9.88 11.74 -7.79
CA GLY A 437 -8.83 11.29 -6.89
C GLY A 437 -8.29 12.45 -6.08
N THR A 438 -8.03 12.20 -4.79
CA THR A 438 -7.48 13.18 -3.86
C THR A 438 -6.08 12.78 -3.39
N LYS A 439 -5.32 13.73 -2.85
CA LYS A 439 -3.98 13.46 -2.30
C LYS A 439 -4.01 12.76 -0.93
N ARG A 440 -5.13 12.80 -0.19
CA ARG A 440 -5.18 12.28 1.18
C ARG A 440 -6.47 11.59 1.57
N ASP A 441 -7.53 11.76 0.79
CA ASP A 441 -8.87 11.30 1.15
C ASP A 441 -9.43 10.26 0.17
N GLY A 442 -8.54 9.63 -0.61
CA GLY A 442 -8.89 8.53 -1.49
C GLY A 442 -9.62 8.93 -2.76
N LEU A 443 -10.55 8.08 -3.19
CA LEU A 443 -11.21 8.13 -4.49
C LEU A 443 -12.71 8.38 -4.34
N TYR A 444 -13.24 9.28 -5.16
CA TYR A 444 -14.67 9.57 -5.26
C TYR A 444 -15.20 9.24 -6.64
N LEU A 445 -16.46 8.83 -6.69
CA LEU A 445 -17.19 8.56 -7.91
C LEU A 445 -18.44 9.41 -7.98
N MET A 446 -18.57 10.20 -9.04
CA MET A 446 -19.75 11.01 -9.33
C MET A 446 -20.60 10.32 -10.40
N ASN A 447 -21.92 10.33 -10.23
CA ASN A 447 -22.86 9.73 -11.18
C ASN A 447 -22.83 10.46 -12.55
N LYS A 448 -23.42 9.82 -13.56
CA LYS A 448 -23.45 10.34 -14.96
C LYS A 448 -24.10 11.70 -15.08
N GLU A 449 -25.16 11.92 -14.30
CA GLU A 449 -25.93 13.16 -14.24
C GLU A 449 -25.19 14.28 -13.50
N LYS A 450 -24.07 13.95 -12.84
CA LYS A 450 -23.24 14.88 -12.07
C LYS A 450 -23.99 15.55 -10.90
N THR A 451 -24.94 14.82 -10.31
CA THR A 451 -25.80 15.31 -9.22
C THR A 451 -25.40 14.72 -7.86
N HIS A 452 -24.81 13.52 -7.86
CA HIS A 452 -24.44 12.80 -6.64
C HIS A 452 -23.03 12.27 -6.73
N MET A 453 -22.33 12.31 -5.62
CA MET A 453 -20.98 11.79 -5.46
C MET A 453 -20.92 10.86 -4.26
N ARG A 454 -20.11 9.80 -4.34
CA ARG A 454 -19.84 8.93 -3.21
C ARG A 454 -18.35 8.64 -3.11
N ARG A 455 -17.87 8.48 -1.90
CA ARG A 455 -16.51 8.00 -1.63
C ARG A 455 -16.40 6.50 -1.91
N ILE A 456 -15.28 6.07 -2.45
CA ILE A 456 -14.97 4.65 -2.61
C ILE A 456 -14.21 4.19 -1.37
N ASN A 457 -14.91 3.58 -0.43
CA ASN A 457 -14.42 3.29 0.92
C ASN A 457 -13.19 2.35 0.99
N ILE A 458 -12.87 1.65 -0.08
CA ILE A 458 -11.71 0.73 -0.15
C ILE A 458 -10.38 1.50 -0.20
N LEU A 459 -10.38 2.74 -0.69
CA LEU A 459 -9.22 3.60 -0.85
C LEU A 459 -9.27 4.80 0.10
N ASN A 460 -9.85 4.62 1.29
CA ASN A 460 -9.84 5.66 2.32
C ASN A 460 -8.40 6.05 2.64
N ASP A 461 -8.17 7.35 2.77
CA ASP A 461 -6.89 7.97 3.09
C ASP A 461 -5.75 7.65 2.10
N ALA A 462 -6.08 7.09 0.93
CA ALA A 462 -5.11 6.81 -0.11
C ALA A 462 -4.78 8.08 -0.91
N HIS A 463 -3.50 8.28 -1.19
CA HIS A 463 -3.05 9.25 -2.18
C HIS A 463 -3.20 8.63 -3.58
N ILE A 464 -4.18 9.10 -4.33
CA ILE A 464 -4.43 8.62 -5.69
C ILE A 464 -3.45 9.29 -6.65
N GLN A 465 -2.81 8.51 -7.54
CA GLN A 465 -1.78 9.01 -8.44
C GLN A 465 -2.25 9.13 -9.89
N ALA A 466 -2.80 8.07 -10.43
CA ALA A 466 -3.24 8.05 -11.82
C ALA A 466 -4.48 7.17 -12.02
N LEU A 467 -5.19 7.43 -13.11
CA LEU A 467 -6.31 6.61 -13.57
C LEU A 467 -6.26 6.45 -15.08
N VAL A 468 -6.45 5.22 -15.53
CA VAL A 468 -6.56 4.90 -16.94
C VAL A 468 -7.69 3.88 -17.16
N GLU A 469 -8.43 4.01 -18.25
CA GLU A 469 -9.46 3.07 -18.67
C GLU A 469 -8.89 2.24 -19.82
N ASP A 470 -8.98 0.90 -19.69
CA ASP A 470 -8.48 -0.03 -20.69
C ASP A 470 -9.46 -0.26 -21.84
N THR A 471 -9.05 -1.04 -22.83
CA THR A 471 -9.86 -1.37 -24.02
C THR A 471 -11.11 -2.19 -23.70
N LYS A 472 -11.20 -2.79 -22.50
CA LYS A 472 -12.37 -3.50 -21.99
C LYS A 472 -13.25 -2.64 -21.10
N ARG A 473 -12.97 -1.34 -21.03
CA ARG A 473 -13.65 -0.35 -20.18
C ARG A 473 -13.49 -0.63 -18.68
N GLN A 474 -12.41 -1.30 -18.26
CA GLN A 474 -12.04 -1.45 -16.88
C GLN A 474 -11.21 -0.23 -16.46
N VAL A 475 -11.51 0.32 -15.31
CA VAL A 475 -10.81 1.50 -14.79
C VAL A 475 -9.68 1.06 -13.87
N TRP A 476 -8.48 1.45 -14.20
CA TRP A 476 -7.28 1.21 -13.43
C TRP A 476 -6.90 2.44 -12.64
N VAL A 477 -6.62 2.26 -11.36
CA VAL A 477 -6.29 3.33 -10.42
C VAL A 477 -4.98 2.99 -9.74
N THR A 478 -4.04 3.92 -9.69
CA THR A 478 -2.83 3.78 -8.89
C THR A 478 -2.88 4.70 -7.67
N THR A 479 -2.38 4.20 -6.55
CA THR A 479 -2.01 4.99 -5.37
C THR A 479 -0.49 5.14 -5.35
N ILE A 480 0.09 5.72 -4.30
CA ILE A 480 1.56 5.77 -4.18
C ILE A 480 2.18 4.37 -4.24
N ARG A 481 1.54 3.36 -3.65
CA ARG A 481 2.13 2.02 -3.49
C ARG A 481 1.37 0.89 -4.18
N ASP A 482 0.13 1.11 -4.58
CA ASP A 482 -0.73 0.06 -5.08
C ASP A 482 -1.36 0.42 -6.42
N ALA A 483 -1.68 -0.58 -7.21
CA ALA A 483 -2.50 -0.45 -8.41
C ALA A 483 -3.73 -1.36 -8.29
N PHE A 484 -4.87 -0.81 -8.67
CA PHE A 484 -6.17 -1.46 -8.58
C PHE A 484 -6.88 -1.38 -9.92
N PHE A 485 -7.72 -2.34 -10.23
CA PHE A 485 -8.70 -2.16 -11.28
C PHE A 485 -10.13 -2.32 -10.76
N VAL A 486 -11.04 -1.60 -11.37
CA VAL A 486 -12.46 -1.58 -11.04
C VAL A 486 -13.22 -2.25 -12.18
N THR A 487 -13.98 -3.28 -11.85
CA THR A 487 -14.90 -3.92 -12.78
C THR A 487 -16.34 -3.59 -12.43
N PHE A 488 -17.19 -3.53 -13.46
CA PHE A 488 -18.63 -3.37 -13.29
C PHE A 488 -19.31 -4.72 -13.46
N GLU A 489 -19.81 -5.31 -12.37
CA GLU A 489 -20.64 -6.48 -12.44
C GLU A 489 -22.06 -6.12 -12.04
N ARG A 490 -23.04 -6.42 -12.91
CA ARG A 490 -24.48 -6.28 -12.64
C ARG A 490 -24.89 -4.95 -12.01
N LYS A 491 -24.37 -3.83 -12.50
CA LYS A 491 -24.57 -2.47 -11.97
C LYS A 491 -23.89 -2.16 -10.62
N GLN A 492 -23.05 -3.02 -10.11
CA GLN A 492 -22.25 -2.80 -8.91
C GLN A 492 -20.77 -2.71 -9.23
N PHE A 493 -20.04 -1.86 -8.48
CA PHE A 493 -18.60 -1.72 -8.60
C PHE A 493 -17.91 -2.84 -7.82
N GLN A 494 -17.03 -3.58 -8.46
CA GLN A 494 -16.05 -4.41 -7.78
C GLN A 494 -14.66 -3.82 -7.97
N MET A 495 -13.98 -3.53 -6.88
CA MET A 495 -12.60 -3.10 -6.91
C MET A 495 -11.69 -4.30 -6.60
N ASN A 496 -10.78 -4.57 -7.50
CA ASN A 496 -9.86 -5.69 -7.40
C ASN A 496 -8.42 -5.15 -7.31
N SER A 497 -7.72 -5.49 -6.25
CA SER A 497 -6.29 -5.14 -6.09
C SER A 497 -5.44 -6.06 -6.96
N LEU A 498 -4.60 -5.49 -7.82
CA LEU A 498 -3.80 -6.24 -8.77
C LEU A 498 -2.32 -6.30 -8.44
N LEU A 499 -1.79 -5.18 -8.00
CA LEU A 499 -0.39 -5.02 -7.69
C LEU A 499 -0.31 -4.25 -6.39
N SER A 500 0.13 -4.90 -5.34
CA SER A 500 0.49 -4.21 -4.12
C SER A 500 2.01 -4.17 -4.02
N ALA A 501 2.59 -2.99 -3.89
CA ALA A 501 4.02 -2.85 -3.61
C ALA A 501 4.43 -3.61 -2.35
N SER A 502 3.51 -3.79 -1.41
CA SER A 502 3.75 -4.58 -0.19
C SER A 502 3.85 -6.09 -0.44
N GLN A 503 3.45 -6.62 -1.59
CA GLN A 503 3.66 -8.03 -1.93
C GLN A 503 5.13 -8.33 -2.24
N ASP A 504 5.84 -7.34 -2.78
CA ASP A 504 7.26 -7.48 -3.09
C ASP A 504 8.14 -6.85 -1.99
N LEU A 505 7.56 -6.21 -0.96
CA LEU A 505 8.27 -5.42 0.07
C LEU A 505 9.27 -4.41 -0.54
N ASP A 506 9.10 -4.08 -1.82
CA ASP A 506 9.86 -3.06 -2.52
C ASP A 506 9.18 -1.70 -2.37
N ASP A 507 9.98 -0.66 -2.20
CA ASP A 507 9.58 0.73 -2.18
C ASP A 507 9.17 1.24 -3.57
N TRP A 508 8.33 0.51 -4.29
CA TRP A 508 7.79 0.98 -5.54
C TRP A 508 6.82 2.12 -5.29
N GLN A 509 7.06 3.21 -5.97
CA GLN A 509 6.15 4.35 -5.95
C GLN A 509 5.61 4.58 -7.35
N TYR A 510 4.29 4.72 -7.46
CA TYR A 510 3.67 5.23 -8.66
C TYR A 510 3.57 6.74 -8.57
N PHE A 511 3.63 7.40 -9.72
CA PHE A 511 3.60 8.86 -9.82
C PHE A 511 2.35 9.36 -10.52
N SER A 512 2.00 10.62 -10.28
CA SER A 512 0.88 11.27 -10.95
C SER A 512 1.09 11.27 -12.45
N ASN A 513 0.02 10.96 -13.21
CA ASN A 513 0.05 10.87 -14.69
C ASN A 513 1.02 9.80 -15.26
N SER A 514 1.44 8.82 -14.46
CA SER A 514 2.33 7.75 -14.91
C SER A 514 1.60 6.47 -15.33
N ALA A 515 0.48 6.61 -16.03
CA ALA A 515 -0.28 5.49 -16.58
C ALA A 515 -0.83 5.83 -17.96
N CYS A 516 -0.75 4.87 -18.91
CA CYS A 516 -1.34 4.99 -20.23
C CYS A 516 -1.77 3.63 -20.78
N ILE A 517 -2.46 3.61 -21.89
CA ILE A 517 -2.79 2.40 -22.66
C ILE A 517 -1.87 2.36 -23.86
N SER A 518 -1.17 1.26 -24.08
CA SER A 518 -0.34 1.08 -25.27
C SER A 518 -1.19 0.89 -26.54
N PRO A 519 -0.62 1.05 -27.72
CA PRO A 519 -1.32 0.78 -28.99
C PRO A 519 -1.85 -0.65 -29.11
N SER A 520 -1.19 -1.64 -28.49
CA SER A 520 -1.67 -3.03 -28.42
C SER A 520 -2.81 -3.23 -27.41
N GLY A 521 -3.14 -2.21 -26.61
CA GLY A 521 -4.18 -2.25 -25.60
C GLY A 521 -3.68 -2.71 -24.20
N ASP A 522 -2.37 -2.84 -24.03
CA ASP A 522 -1.81 -3.14 -22.70
C ASP A 522 -1.93 -1.92 -21.78
N VAL A 523 -2.24 -2.15 -20.52
CA VAL A 523 -2.14 -1.12 -19.48
C VAL A 523 -0.67 -0.94 -19.11
N VAL A 524 -0.15 0.26 -19.26
CA VAL A 524 1.24 0.57 -18.93
C VAL A 524 1.27 1.46 -17.69
N LEU A 525 1.94 1.00 -16.64
CA LEU A 525 2.13 1.75 -15.40
C LEU A 525 3.59 2.10 -15.21
N GLY A 526 3.86 3.38 -14.99
CA GLY A 526 5.18 3.90 -14.63
C GLY A 526 5.34 4.00 -13.12
N SER A 527 6.52 3.64 -12.65
CA SER A 527 6.87 3.61 -11.22
C SER A 527 8.29 4.12 -10.97
N SER A 528 8.72 4.11 -9.70
CA SER A 528 10.12 4.38 -9.31
C SER A 528 11.12 3.34 -9.86
N ASP A 529 10.63 2.21 -10.37
CA ASP A 529 11.45 1.13 -10.96
C ASP A 529 11.06 0.86 -12.44
N GLY A 530 10.79 1.90 -13.22
CA GLY A 530 10.49 1.78 -14.63
C GLY A 530 9.03 1.57 -14.98
N CYS A 531 8.76 0.96 -16.13
CA CYS A 531 7.43 0.73 -16.68
C CYS A 531 7.03 -0.74 -16.63
N LYS A 532 5.72 -1.00 -16.44
CA LYS A 532 5.12 -2.33 -16.49
C LYS A 532 3.98 -2.38 -17.48
N PHE A 533 4.07 -3.34 -18.38
CA PHE A 533 3.05 -3.61 -19.40
C PHE A 533 2.18 -4.78 -18.94
N MET A 534 0.88 -4.58 -18.85
CA MET A 534 -0.08 -5.56 -18.39
C MET A 534 -1.11 -5.87 -19.47
N PRO A 535 -1.06 -7.06 -20.08
CA PRO A 535 -1.98 -7.42 -21.15
C PRO A 535 -3.40 -7.65 -20.60
N PRO A 536 -4.44 -7.16 -21.26
CA PRO A 536 -5.83 -7.29 -20.81
C PRO A 536 -6.33 -8.74 -20.66
N LYS A 537 -5.76 -9.68 -21.43
CA LYS A 537 -6.14 -11.10 -21.42
C LYS A 537 -5.64 -11.88 -20.20
N ALA A 538 -4.51 -11.48 -19.62
CA ALA A 538 -3.92 -12.21 -18.50
C ALA A 538 -4.74 -12.10 -17.19
N MET A 539 -5.66 -11.16 -17.13
CA MET A 539 -6.41 -10.83 -15.92
C MET A 539 -7.68 -11.62 -15.71
N GLN A 540 -8.32 -12.10 -16.79
CA GLN A 540 -9.63 -12.77 -16.69
C GLN A 540 -9.55 -14.20 -16.19
N THR A 541 -8.48 -14.92 -16.50
CA THR A 541 -8.39 -16.36 -16.24
C THR A 541 -8.09 -16.69 -14.79
N ASN A 542 -7.37 -15.83 -14.08
CA ASN A 542 -6.92 -16.12 -12.72
C ASN A 542 -7.88 -15.58 -11.63
N PHE A 543 -8.76 -14.66 -11.99
CA PHE A 543 -9.61 -13.96 -11.03
C PHE A 543 -10.86 -14.76 -10.63
N LEU A 544 -11.44 -15.51 -11.55
CA LEU A 544 -12.65 -16.30 -11.31
C LEU A 544 -12.38 -17.57 -10.49
N ASN A 545 -11.16 -18.09 -10.51
CA ASN A 545 -10.77 -19.29 -9.76
C ASN A 545 -10.43 -19.04 -8.29
N THR A 546 -10.26 -17.80 -7.86
CA THR A 546 -9.86 -17.46 -6.48
C THR A 546 -11.00 -17.28 -5.49
N GLN A 547 -12.24 -17.17 -5.95
CA GLN A 547 -13.40 -17.08 -5.04
C GLN A 547 -13.76 -18.42 -4.38
N ALA A 548 -13.20 -19.54 -4.83
CA ALA A 548 -13.63 -20.88 -4.44
C ALA A 548 -12.93 -21.48 -3.19
N GLY A 549 -11.99 -20.77 -2.55
CA GLY A 549 -11.13 -21.40 -1.53
C GLY A 549 -10.92 -20.65 -0.21
N ILE A 550 -11.55 -19.50 -0.01
CA ILE A 550 -11.33 -18.75 1.24
C ILE A 550 -12.40 -19.15 2.25
N HIS A 551 -12.02 -19.95 3.24
CA HIS A 551 -12.79 -20.11 4.49
C HIS A 551 -12.66 -18.80 5.29
N ALA A 552 -13.43 -17.78 4.88
CA ALA A 552 -13.35 -16.44 5.44
C ALA A 552 -13.72 -16.39 6.94
N SER A 553 -14.49 -17.36 7.44
CA SER A 553 -14.92 -17.43 8.83
C SER A 553 -13.79 -17.74 9.82
N GLU A 554 -12.71 -18.41 9.38
CA GLU A 554 -11.57 -18.74 10.24
C GLU A 554 -10.53 -17.60 10.31
N MET A 555 -10.71 -16.57 9.49
CA MET A 555 -9.71 -15.53 9.28
C MET A 555 -9.99 -14.23 10.07
N LEU A 556 -11.18 -14.07 10.65
CA LEU A 556 -11.57 -12.85 11.35
C LEU A 556 -11.41 -13.04 12.87
N SER A 557 -10.55 -12.26 13.51
CA SER A 557 -10.27 -12.42 14.93
C SER A 557 -10.03 -11.11 15.65
N VAL A 558 -10.55 -11.00 16.89
CA VAL A 558 -10.14 -9.99 17.87
C VAL A 558 -8.96 -10.55 18.64
N TYR A 559 -7.79 -9.93 18.54
CA TYR A 559 -6.58 -10.41 19.21
C TYR A 559 -6.21 -9.63 20.47
N GLY A 560 -6.92 -8.57 20.77
CA GLY A 560 -6.69 -7.81 21.99
C GLY A 560 -7.77 -6.79 22.28
N VAL A 561 -8.02 -6.57 23.56
CA VAL A 561 -8.82 -5.45 24.06
C VAL A 561 -7.92 -4.65 25.00
N GLU A 562 -7.74 -3.37 24.68
CA GLU A 562 -7.08 -2.43 25.59
C GLU A 562 -8.14 -1.64 26.34
N VAL A 563 -7.99 -1.57 27.64
CA VAL A 563 -8.90 -0.86 28.52
C VAL A 563 -8.15 0.29 29.16
N THR A 564 -8.67 1.49 29.07
CA THR A 564 -8.11 2.66 29.73
C THR A 564 -9.05 3.09 30.86
N LYS A 565 -8.50 3.20 32.07
CA LYS A 565 -9.24 3.74 33.22
C LYS A 565 -9.35 5.26 33.14
N ASN A 566 -10.34 5.83 33.82
CA ASN A 566 -10.55 7.27 33.92
C ASN A 566 -9.33 8.05 34.45
N ASN A 567 -8.42 7.39 35.16
CA ASN A 567 -7.16 7.97 35.64
C ASN A 567 -6.01 7.87 34.61
N GLY A 568 -6.31 7.43 33.38
CA GLY A 568 -5.33 7.27 32.30
C GLY A 568 -4.48 5.99 32.40
N LYS A 569 -4.72 5.11 33.37
CA LYS A 569 -4.02 3.83 33.45
C LYS A 569 -4.58 2.87 32.41
N VAL A 570 -3.71 2.38 31.52
CA VAL A 570 -4.06 1.39 30.51
C VAL A 570 -3.89 -0.01 31.10
N LEU A 571 -4.95 -0.79 31.04
CA LEU A 571 -4.94 -2.22 31.29
C LEU A 571 -5.04 -2.90 29.93
N ALA A 572 -4.04 -3.63 29.51
CA ALA A 572 -4.19 -4.43 28.29
C ALA A 572 -4.66 -5.83 28.68
N VAL A 573 -5.78 -6.23 28.12
CA VAL A 573 -6.24 -7.62 28.13
C VAL A 573 -5.80 -8.19 26.79
N THR A 574 -4.76 -9.02 26.81
CA THR A 574 -4.14 -9.55 25.58
C THR A 574 -4.53 -11.01 25.35
N ASP A 575 -4.44 -11.42 24.09
CA ASP A 575 -4.39 -12.80 23.53
C ASP A 575 -5.40 -13.87 24.00
N GLU A 576 -5.85 -13.86 25.23
CA GLU A 576 -6.88 -14.78 25.74
C GLU A 576 -8.28 -14.42 25.22
N VAL A 577 -8.45 -13.22 24.63
CA VAL A 577 -9.73 -12.70 24.12
C VAL A 577 -10.34 -13.60 23.06
N ALA A 578 -9.52 -14.25 22.24
CA ALA A 578 -10.00 -15.14 21.19
C ALA A 578 -10.75 -16.38 21.73
N HIS A 579 -10.60 -16.67 23.03
CA HIS A 579 -11.21 -17.82 23.70
C HIS A 579 -12.26 -17.43 24.74
N LEU A 580 -12.41 -16.14 25.05
CA LEU A 580 -13.35 -15.65 26.05
C LEU A 580 -14.58 -15.06 25.35
N HIS A 581 -15.74 -15.55 25.74
CA HIS A 581 -17.02 -15.12 25.16
C HIS A 581 -17.61 -13.88 25.86
N SER A 582 -17.09 -13.48 27.03
CA SER A 582 -17.58 -12.30 27.73
C SER A 582 -16.53 -11.71 28.69
N TYR A 583 -16.58 -10.39 28.86
CA TYR A 583 -15.78 -9.62 29.81
C TYR A 583 -16.67 -8.71 30.64
N THR A 584 -16.29 -8.51 31.92
CA THR A 584 -16.92 -7.50 32.78
C THR A 584 -15.86 -6.48 33.16
N PHE A 585 -16.16 -5.22 32.89
CA PHE A 585 -15.30 -4.09 33.22
C PHE A 585 -15.90 -3.29 34.38
N ALA A 586 -15.04 -2.71 35.21
CA ALA A 586 -15.47 -1.81 36.25
C ALA A 586 -15.98 -0.48 35.67
N HIS A 587 -16.73 0.29 36.44
CA HIS A 587 -17.33 1.55 36.00
C HIS A 587 -16.30 2.62 35.55
N ASP A 588 -15.06 2.54 36.04
CA ASP A 588 -13.94 3.41 35.68
C ASP A 588 -13.10 2.86 34.52
N GLU A 589 -13.47 1.70 33.97
CA GLU A 589 -12.81 0.99 32.86
C GLU A 589 -13.67 1.07 31.59
N ASN A 590 -14.05 2.28 31.22
CA ASN A 590 -15.06 2.53 30.18
C ASN A 590 -14.52 3.06 28.85
N ASP A 591 -13.20 3.18 28.72
CA ASP A 591 -12.55 3.47 27.45
C ASP A 591 -11.97 2.17 26.90
N LEU A 592 -12.60 1.65 25.84
CA LEU A 592 -12.24 0.37 25.24
C LEU A 592 -11.63 0.56 23.84
N LYS A 593 -10.57 -0.19 23.56
CA LYS A 593 -9.99 -0.29 22.24
C LYS A 593 -9.87 -1.76 21.86
N PHE A 594 -10.63 -2.16 20.85
CA PHE A 594 -10.57 -3.50 20.28
C PHE A 594 -9.54 -3.54 19.17
N ASN A 595 -8.59 -4.45 19.26
CA ASN A 595 -7.61 -4.74 18.24
C ASN A 595 -8.01 -6.03 17.52
N PHE A 596 -8.21 -5.96 16.21
CA PHE A 596 -8.63 -7.11 15.41
C PHE A 596 -7.80 -7.22 14.14
N TYR A 597 -7.80 -8.39 13.53
CA TYR A 597 -7.13 -8.59 12.27
C TYR A 597 -7.89 -9.59 11.41
N TYR A 598 -7.61 -9.51 10.14
CA TYR A 598 -7.92 -10.53 9.15
C TYR A 598 -6.67 -10.72 8.26
N PRO A 599 -6.16 -11.96 8.08
CA PRO A 599 -4.99 -12.19 7.27
C PRO A 599 -5.36 -11.99 5.80
N ASN A 600 -4.91 -10.91 5.23
CA ASN A 600 -5.01 -10.65 3.80
C ASN A 600 -3.60 -10.39 3.26
N PHE A 601 -2.79 -11.44 3.19
CA PHE A 601 -1.44 -11.35 2.65
C PHE A 601 -1.46 -11.16 1.12
N SER A 602 -2.54 -11.52 0.46
CA SER A 602 -2.66 -11.37 -1.00
C SER A 602 -3.26 -10.06 -1.44
N ARG A 603 -3.66 -9.12 -0.58
CA ARG A 603 -4.31 -7.81 -0.87
C ARG A 603 -5.14 -7.74 -2.18
N ARG A 604 -5.45 -8.89 -2.77
CA ARG A 604 -6.08 -9.01 -4.10
C ARG A 604 -7.59 -8.88 -4.07
N SER A 605 -8.19 -9.20 -2.93
CA SER A 605 -9.60 -8.92 -2.71
C SER A 605 -9.68 -7.64 -1.89
N ALA A 606 -10.43 -6.69 -2.37
CA ALA A 606 -10.83 -5.52 -1.63
C ALA A 606 -11.77 -5.92 -0.48
N LEU A 607 -11.25 -6.71 0.44
CA LEU A 607 -11.98 -7.11 1.62
C LEU A 607 -11.99 -5.94 2.60
N MET A 608 -13.18 -5.52 3.01
CA MET A 608 -13.37 -4.54 4.06
C MET A 608 -13.76 -5.25 5.35
N CYS A 609 -13.03 -4.94 6.42
CA CYS A 609 -13.48 -5.26 7.76
C CYS A 609 -14.41 -4.15 8.25
N GLN A 610 -15.57 -4.51 8.75
CA GLN A 610 -16.45 -3.61 9.46
C GLN A 610 -16.66 -4.11 10.88
N TYR A 611 -16.89 -3.19 11.80
CA TYR A 611 -17.16 -3.51 13.19
C TYR A 611 -18.44 -2.81 13.68
N LYS A 612 -19.03 -3.36 14.73
CA LYS A 612 -20.21 -2.80 15.39
C LYS A 612 -20.19 -3.20 16.85
N LEU A 613 -20.42 -2.24 17.74
CA LEU A 613 -20.73 -2.50 19.14
C LEU A 613 -22.25 -2.45 19.30
N GLU A 614 -22.89 -3.62 19.30
CA GLU A 614 -24.34 -3.73 19.52
C GLU A 614 -24.70 -3.21 20.89
N GLY A 615 -25.77 -2.45 20.96
CA GLY A 615 -26.17 -1.70 22.16
C GLY A 615 -25.64 -0.26 22.20
N TYR A 616 -24.69 0.09 21.32
CA TYR A 616 -24.10 1.43 21.20
C TYR A 616 -24.17 2.00 19.78
N ASP A 617 -23.64 1.26 18.79
CA ASP A 617 -23.62 1.68 17.40
C ASP A 617 -24.98 1.43 16.73
N ARG A 618 -25.46 2.40 15.94
CA ARG A 618 -26.65 2.21 15.08
C ARG A 618 -26.29 1.36 13.85
N ASP A 619 -25.18 1.70 13.19
CA ASP A 619 -24.76 1.11 11.93
C ASP A 619 -23.36 0.51 12.02
N TRP A 620 -23.00 -0.33 11.04
CA TRP A 620 -21.67 -0.88 10.90
C TRP A 620 -20.65 0.22 10.59
N GLN A 621 -19.58 0.25 11.35
CA GLN A 621 -18.48 1.19 11.24
C GLN A 621 -17.33 0.62 10.41
N VAL A 622 -16.58 1.50 9.75
CA VAL A 622 -15.34 1.16 9.07
C VAL A 622 -14.17 1.69 9.91
N PRO A 623 -13.11 0.91 10.15
CA PRO A 623 -11.96 1.39 10.91
C PRO A 623 -11.33 2.61 10.24
N THR A 624 -11.19 3.71 10.96
CA THR A 624 -10.59 4.95 10.44
C THR A 624 -9.07 4.82 10.33
N TYR A 625 -8.45 4.15 11.30
CA TYR A 625 -7.01 3.93 11.34
C TYR A 625 -6.69 2.48 11.71
N GLY A 626 -6.04 1.78 10.81
CA GLY A 626 -5.53 0.45 11.08
C GLY A 626 -6.62 -0.61 11.23
N ARG A 627 -6.45 -1.48 12.21
CA ARG A 627 -7.34 -2.60 12.54
C ARG A 627 -7.77 -2.49 14.00
N GLU A 628 -8.29 -1.32 14.35
CA GLU A 628 -8.73 -1.01 15.70
C GLU A 628 -10.08 -0.29 15.72
N ALA A 629 -10.87 -0.56 16.74
CA ALA A 629 -12.10 0.16 17.06
C ALA A 629 -11.97 0.76 18.45
N ARG A 630 -12.25 2.04 18.60
CA ARG A 630 -12.15 2.77 19.88
C ARG A 630 -13.51 3.28 20.31
N TYR A 631 -13.82 3.04 21.57
CA TYR A 631 -15.01 3.52 22.23
C TYR A 631 -14.58 4.21 23.52
N ALA A 632 -14.81 5.51 23.61
CA ALA A 632 -14.51 6.31 24.78
C ALA A 632 -15.77 6.54 25.61
N HIS A 633 -15.63 6.48 26.94
CA HIS A 633 -16.69 6.79 27.90
C HIS A 633 -17.98 5.99 27.67
N LEU A 634 -17.86 4.68 27.43
CA LEU A 634 -19.02 3.82 27.26
C LEU A 634 -19.91 3.87 28.51
N PRO A 635 -21.22 4.12 28.36
CA PRO A 635 -22.17 4.01 29.45
C PRO A 635 -22.21 2.61 30.07
N ALA A 636 -22.67 2.49 31.30
CA ALA A 636 -22.92 1.18 31.90
C ALA A 636 -23.99 0.43 31.09
N GLY A 637 -23.69 -0.81 30.72
CA GLY A 637 -24.57 -1.61 29.87
C GLY A 637 -23.93 -2.92 29.46
N THR A 638 -24.68 -3.72 28.72
CA THR A 638 -24.19 -4.93 28.08
C THR A 638 -24.08 -4.69 26.59
N TYR A 639 -22.92 -4.96 26.03
CA TYR A 639 -22.59 -4.72 24.63
C TYR A 639 -22.05 -5.98 23.99
N THR A 640 -22.29 -6.15 22.70
CA THR A 640 -21.67 -7.22 21.90
C THR A 640 -20.82 -6.60 20.79
N PHE A 641 -19.50 -6.84 20.83
CA PHE A 641 -18.62 -6.40 19.77
C PHE A 641 -18.64 -7.42 18.63
N ARG A 642 -19.01 -6.96 17.44
CA ARG A 642 -19.10 -7.78 16.24
C ARG A 642 -18.16 -7.25 15.15
N LEU A 643 -17.56 -8.18 14.44
CA LEU A 643 -16.73 -7.94 13.26
C LEU A 643 -17.36 -8.63 12.07
N ARG A 644 -17.26 -8.02 10.90
CA ARG A 644 -17.59 -8.72 9.66
C ARG A 644 -16.62 -8.36 8.54
N LEU A 645 -16.43 -9.31 7.65
CA LEU A 645 -15.65 -9.16 6.44
C LEU A 645 -16.58 -9.11 5.25
N ILE A 646 -16.50 -8.04 4.47
CA ILE A 646 -17.32 -7.85 3.28
C ILE A 646 -16.44 -7.57 2.06
N SER A 647 -16.88 -8.00 0.89
CA SER A 647 -16.24 -7.67 -0.39
C SER A 647 -16.82 -6.38 -1.02
N SER A 648 -18.00 -5.98 -0.59
CA SER A 648 -18.67 -4.74 -0.98
C SER A 648 -19.73 -4.41 0.07
N PRO A 649 -20.05 -3.11 0.31
CA PRO A 649 -21.11 -2.71 1.24
C PRO A 649 -22.48 -3.33 0.93
N ASP A 650 -22.73 -3.63 -0.33
CA ASP A 650 -24.03 -4.14 -0.83
C ASP A 650 -24.08 -5.67 -0.93
N LYS A 651 -23.02 -6.38 -0.53
CA LYS A 651 -22.97 -7.85 -0.52
C LYS A 651 -23.10 -8.40 0.90
N PRO A 652 -23.65 -9.63 1.06
CA PRO A 652 -23.66 -10.28 2.36
C PRO A 652 -22.22 -10.43 2.89
N ALA A 653 -22.09 -10.48 4.21
CA ALA A 653 -20.80 -10.71 4.84
C ALA A 653 -20.22 -12.04 4.38
N LEU A 654 -18.92 -12.06 4.15
CA LEU A 654 -18.17 -13.28 3.83
C LEU A 654 -17.85 -14.05 5.11
N ALA A 655 -17.68 -13.32 6.22
CA ALA A 655 -17.49 -13.82 7.58
C ALA A 655 -18.04 -12.82 8.58
N GLU A 656 -18.54 -13.32 9.70
CA GLU A 656 -19.01 -12.51 10.82
C GLU A 656 -18.73 -13.23 12.15
#